data_d75522177d3899e4fd1371a87bf8e96f
#
_entry.id   d75522177d3899e4fd1371a87bf8e96f
#
_cell.length_a   1.000
_cell.length_b   1.000
_cell.length_c   1.000
_cell.angle_alpha   90.00
_cell.angle_beta   90.00
_cell.angle_gamma   90.00
#
_symmetry.space_group_name_H-M   'P 1'
#
loop_
_entity.id
_entity.type
_entity.pdbx_description
1 polymer ?
#
loop_
_entity_poly.entity_id
_entity_poly.type
_entity_poly.pdbx_seq_one_letter_code
_entity_poly.pdbx_strand_id
1 'polypeptide(L)'
;MGQRRRPTRFTFIRQVFQIIAIFVAFAAIDVALVTSPVYATSSPTLNITSAPQNIVYGGSTSATFSISSTPGSSLEVYETLYPKITSRSALLNMTTTSTPSGYPISISSPTRLSSLHRLGSHSYNIVFSVGSNPSASLTVPGCVNTCSGNYPLQIRLANANTGTVYSEVTVPLTIIASAPSKALGTSFLFRYATPSFNPHTFHSVVAFLSTHSSLPFSLAISPSLVVNAESSSLPSVHQDLALLDKWAQLAGHSIVTTTYSPIDPTCISTLKGPISYQSQIQNALVVLQQYQRSGVVKVFATNSPDVLATLSAPTKLGFHRLLVPDTYFSNLAFNITPTAPITLASSSTTILGVDSVLTKEFSNANSSNKRVLATADLSQIYFDAPNDPSQRAVVVGVNISNTYSVSNFGRSLKRVLSDPLIGLVSLNSAFSIPSYKSISGDRLNLASAPSKSCSHLAKNALRKGSRDLQTINSLNTKISNKLQIQRYLLQAESAHLSRAASMRLINKASSLAKKDIHSISVVTNSAFTLTSRKSSIPITVTSRLKVPISIKLELRSLKLQFPGGNVKIITLTHPISTVSFPVAVKTPGSFPLEIVVKAPDGSTIATSTVGVHSEAFSIVGVVLTLGSLGVFLLWWTRSIVRTRRNRRAARST
;
A
#
# COMPACT_ATOMS: atom_id res chain seq x y z
N MET A 1 16.34 68.68 16.58
CA MET A 1 16.30 69.52 15.37
C MET A 1 17.52 69.19 14.52
N GLY A 2 17.37 68.61 13.35
CA GLY A 2 18.46 68.23 12.45
C GLY A 2 17.89 67.55 11.22
N GLN A 3 17.46 68.34 10.25
CA GLN A 3 16.95 67.84 8.95
C GLN A 3 18.08 67.21 8.14
N ARG A 4 17.99 65.97 7.79
CA ARG A 4 18.78 65.31 6.75
C ARG A 4 18.09 65.45 5.40
N ARG A 5 18.72 66.30 4.50
CA ARG A 5 18.36 66.41 3.08
C ARG A 5 18.70 65.08 2.34
N ARG A 6 17.73 64.54 1.63
CA ARG A 6 17.93 63.42 0.69
C ARG A 6 18.51 63.96 -0.63
N PRO A 7 19.54 63.28 -1.24
CA PRO A 7 20.00 63.65 -2.57
C PRO A 7 19.00 63.20 -3.64
N THR A 8 18.82 64.02 -4.66
CA THR A 8 17.88 63.86 -5.77
C THR A 8 18.28 62.75 -6.72
N ARG A 9 17.33 61.92 -7.09
CA ARG A 9 17.46 60.71 -7.95
C ARG A 9 17.99 60.95 -9.38
N PHE A 10 18.22 62.15 -9.82
CA PHE A 10 18.54 62.48 -11.22
C PHE A 10 20.04 62.38 -11.59
N THR A 11 20.96 62.45 -10.65
CA THR A 11 22.41 62.38 -10.94
C THR A 11 22.90 60.95 -11.05
N PHE A 12 22.22 59.98 -10.44
CA PHE A 12 22.64 58.57 -10.47
C PHE A 12 22.34 57.86 -11.82
N ILE A 13 21.26 58.24 -12.50
CA ILE A 13 20.84 57.66 -13.79
C ILE A 13 21.82 58.03 -14.91
N ARG A 14 22.40 59.24 -14.88
CA ARG A 14 23.34 59.70 -15.93
C ARG A 14 24.72 59.03 -15.85
N GLN A 15 25.17 58.63 -14.66
CA GLN A 15 26.42 57.88 -14.48
C GLN A 15 26.29 56.43 -14.84
N VAL A 16 25.15 55.78 -14.58
CA VAL A 16 24.86 54.40 -14.95
C VAL A 16 24.77 54.21 -16.47
N PHE A 17 24.20 55.21 -17.19
CA PHE A 17 24.14 55.15 -18.67
C PHE A 17 25.52 55.35 -19.33
N GLN A 18 26.43 56.11 -18.74
CA GLN A 18 27.79 56.22 -19.27
C GLN A 18 28.64 54.96 -19.04
N ILE A 19 28.45 54.26 -17.93
CA ILE A 19 29.15 52.99 -17.66
C ILE A 19 28.62 51.86 -18.55
N ILE A 20 27.32 51.82 -18.82
CA ILE A 20 26.71 50.82 -19.72
C ILE A 20 27.15 51.07 -21.18
N ALA A 21 27.28 52.32 -21.62
CA ALA A 21 27.77 52.62 -22.98
C ALA A 21 29.23 52.21 -23.20
N ILE A 22 30.07 52.30 -22.16
CA ILE A 22 31.48 51.85 -22.23
C ILE A 22 31.57 50.31 -22.24
N PHE A 23 30.75 49.60 -21.49
CA PHE A 23 30.70 48.13 -21.49
C PHE A 23 30.16 47.57 -22.82
N VAL A 24 29.20 48.21 -23.45
CA VAL A 24 28.67 47.80 -24.76
C VAL A 24 29.68 48.06 -25.88
N ALA A 25 30.51 49.11 -25.78
CA ALA A 25 31.58 49.36 -26.74
C ALA A 25 32.75 48.36 -26.61
N PHE A 26 33.10 47.92 -25.42
CA PHE A 26 34.11 46.87 -25.22
C PHE A 26 33.59 45.47 -25.61
N ALA A 27 32.31 45.14 -25.40
CA ALA A 27 31.71 43.88 -25.85
C ALA A 27 31.58 43.80 -27.38
N ALA A 28 31.58 44.94 -28.11
CA ALA A 28 31.50 44.97 -29.58
C ALA A 28 32.87 44.80 -30.27
N ILE A 29 33.96 44.99 -29.55
CA ILE A 29 35.35 44.80 -30.12
C ILE A 29 35.79 43.33 -29.94
N ASP A 30 35.33 42.59 -28.94
CA ASP A 30 35.63 41.19 -28.76
C ASP A 30 34.85 40.23 -29.68
N VAL A 31 33.81 40.72 -30.38
CA VAL A 31 33.00 39.88 -31.33
C VAL A 31 33.59 39.90 -32.76
N ALA A 32 34.63 40.69 -33.03
CA ALA A 32 35.23 40.76 -34.36
C ALA A 32 36.49 39.86 -34.55
N LEU A 33 36.91 39.15 -33.51
CA LEU A 33 37.78 37.97 -33.70
C LEU A 33 36.89 36.74 -33.92
N VAL A 34 36.43 36.59 -35.14
CA VAL A 34 35.80 35.35 -35.63
C VAL A 34 36.81 34.21 -35.44
N THR A 35 36.80 33.66 -34.24
CA THR A 35 37.12 32.26 -34.10
C THR A 35 35.97 31.53 -34.79
N SER A 36 36.24 30.94 -35.95
CA SER A 36 35.39 29.93 -36.57
C SER A 36 34.80 29.09 -35.43
N PRO A 37 33.47 28.81 -35.41
CA PRO A 37 32.96 27.89 -34.43
C PRO A 37 33.75 26.60 -34.59
N VAL A 38 34.71 26.37 -33.70
CA VAL A 38 35.20 25.03 -33.47
C VAL A 38 33.95 24.31 -32.97
N TYR A 39 33.26 23.67 -33.89
CA TYR A 39 32.28 22.65 -33.51
C TYR A 39 33.09 21.72 -32.62
N ALA A 40 32.93 21.83 -31.32
CA ALA A 40 33.38 20.84 -30.38
C ALA A 40 32.67 19.56 -30.83
N THR A 41 33.33 18.80 -31.68
CA THR A 41 32.88 17.48 -32.08
C THR A 41 32.84 16.71 -30.79
N SER A 42 31.62 16.54 -30.24
CA SER A 42 31.42 15.78 -29.01
C SER A 42 32.10 14.42 -29.24
N SER A 43 32.99 14.07 -28.33
CA SER A 43 33.69 12.79 -28.40
C SER A 43 32.65 11.66 -28.56
N PRO A 44 32.91 10.70 -29.46
CA PRO A 44 31.94 9.62 -29.67
C PRO A 44 31.75 8.83 -28.39
N THR A 45 30.47 8.67 -27.96
CA THR A 45 30.12 7.89 -26.80
C THR A 45 29.56 6.53 -27.18
N LEU A 46 29.93 5.50 -26.43
CA LEU A 46 29.53 4.11 -26.61
C LEU A 46 28.40 3.78 -25.64
N ASN A 47 27.27 3.25 -26.16
CA ASN A 47 26.15 2.80 -25.38
C ASN A 47 25.82 1.35 -25.68
N ILE A 48 25.81 0.48 -24.67
CA ILE A 48 25.44 -0.94 -24.83
C ILE A 48 23.92 -1.06 -25.00
N THR A 49 23.49 -1.56 -26.16
CA THR A 49 22.08 -1.83 -26.48
C THR A 49 21.70 -3.28 -26.16
N SER A 50 22.65 -4.23 -26.33
CA SER A 50 22.53 -5.60 -25.84
C SER A 50 23.84 -6.02 -25.20
N ALA A 51 23.87 -6.21 -23.91
CA ALA A 51 25.04 -6.69 -23.20
C ALA A 51 25.22 -8.21 -23.42
N PRO A 52 26.45 -8.74 -23.28
CA PRO A 52 26.75 -10.16 -23.51
C PRO A 52 25.92 -11.03 -22.53
N GLN A 53 25.65 -12.26 -22.98
CA GLN A 53 25.04 -13.29 -22.14
C GLN A 53 26.13 -14.04 -21.36
N ASN A 54 25.69 -14.97 -20.50
CA ASN A 54 26.60 -15.90 -19.87
C ASN A 54 27.38 -16.69 -20.94
N ILE A 55 28.64 -16.98 -20.67
CA ILE A 55 29.49 -17.74 -21.59
C ILE A 55 30.00 -18.99 -20.89
N VAL A 56 29.89 -20.11 -21.58
CA VAL A 56 30.62 -21.31 -21.18
C VAL A 56 32.07 -21.15 -21.60
N TYR A 57 33.01 -21.48 -20.73
CA TYR A 57 34.43 -21.38 -21.01
C TYR A 57 34.78 -22.19 -22.25
N GLY A 58 35.49 -21.60 -23.21
CA GLY A 58 35.74 -22.15 -24.54
C GLY A 58 34.68 -21.73 -25.58
N GLY A 59 33.59 -21.08 -25.18
CA GLY A 59 32.54 -20.62 -26.07
C GLY A 59 32.69 -19.17 -26.51
N SER A 60 31.70 -18.67 -27.25
CA SER A 60 31.62 -17.29 -27.72
C SER A 60 30.31 -16.63 -27.29
N THR A 61 30.32 -15.30 -27.18
CA THR A 61 29.14 -14.47 -26.92
C THR A 61 29.25 -13.18 -27.71
N SER A 62 28.20 -12.36 -27.70
CA SER A 62 28.22 -11.08 -28.41
C SER A 62 27.67 -9.95 -27.58
N ALA A 63 28.10 -8.74 -27.89
CA ALA A 63 27.52 -7.50 -27.38
C ALA A 63 27.13 -6.61 -28.57
N THR A 64 25.98 -5.95 -28.41
CA THR A 64 25.55 -4.92 -29.37
C THR A 64 25.65 -3.57 -28.71
N PHE A 65 26.21 -2.61 -29.42
CA PHE A 65 26.35 -1.25 -28.93
C PHE A 65 26.03 -0.22 -30.01
N SER A 66 25.73 1.00 -29.60
CA SER A 66 25.55 2.15 -30.47
C SER A 66 26.54 3.24 -30.14
N ILE A 67 26.89 4.04 -31.16
CA ILE A 67 27.79 5.19 -31.04
C ILE A 67 27.01 6.46 -31.30
N SER A 68 27.21 7.50 -30.49
CA SER A 68 26.41 8.75 -30.53
C SER A 68 26.74 9.70 -31.68
N SER A 69 27.91 9.51 -32.35
CA SER A 69 28.37 10.35 -33.48
C SER A 69 28.61 9.54 -34.72
N THR A 70 28.73 10.20 -35.89
CA THR A 70 29.09 9.56 -37.14
C THR A 70 30.48 8.90 -37.00
N PRO A 71 30.59 7.58 -37.23
CA PRO A 71 31.86 6.89 -37.02
C PRO A 71 32.92 7.38 -37.99
N GLY A 72 34.04 7.85 -37.45
CA GLY A 72 35.25 8.09 -38.24
C GLY A 72 35.89 6.77 -38.64
N SER A 73 36.57 6.74 -39.75
CA SER A 73 37.29 5.57 -40.26
C SER A 73 38.40 5.04 -39.36
N SER A 74 38.80 5.84 -38.38
CA SER A 74 39.91 5.52 -37.44
C SER A 74 39.44 5.00 -36.08
N LEU A 75 38.16 4.60 -35.92
CA LEU A 75 37.66 4.05 -34.65
C LEU A 75 37.89 2.54 -34.59
N GLU A 76 38.29 2.10 -33.39
CA GLU A 76 38.44 0.69 -33.04
C GLU A 76 37.78 0.38 -31.71
N VAL A 77 37.38 -0.87 -31.51
CA VAL A 77 36.79 -1.39 -30.28
C VAL A 77 37.60 -2.59 -29.80
N TYR A 78 37.80 -2.67 -28.50
CA TYR A 78 38.42 -3.83 -27.87
C TYR A 78 37.83 -4.09 -26.49
N GLU A 79 37.86 -5.34 -26.06
CA GLU A 79 37.38 -5.79 -24.78
C GLU A 79 38.55 -5.93 -23.80
N THR A 80 38.28 -5.58 -22.56
CA THR A 80 39.21 -5.73 -21.45
C THR A 80 38.52 -6.49 -20.33
N LEU A 81 39.07 -7.65 -19.97
CA LEU A 81 38.55 -8.50 -18.88
C LEU A 81 39.34 -8.23 -17.61
N TYR A 82 38.62 -8.00 -16.51
CA TYR A 82 39.22 -7.76 -15.21
C TYR A 82 39.09 -8.98 -14.29
N PRO A 83 39.77 -9.00 -13.12
CA PRO A 83 39.72 -10.13 -12.20
C PRO A 83 38.30 -10.46 -11.75
N LYS A 84 38.10 -11.74 -11.43
CA LYS A 84 36.82 -12.28 -10.94
C LYS A 84 36.33 -11.51 -9.71
N ILE A 85 35.06 -11.19 -9.72
CA ILE A 85 34.34 -10.58 -8.61
C ILE A 85 34.16 -11.62 -7.49
N THR A 86 34.59 -11.26 -6.27
CA THR A 86 34.59 -12.17 -5.11
C THR A 86 33.44 -11.99 -4.16
N SER A 87 32.63 -10.93 -4.34
CA SER A 87 31.49 -10.68 -3.47
C SER A 87 30.35 -9.96 -4.19
N ARG A 88 29.14 -10.15 -3.72
CA ARG A 88 27.95 -9.46 -4.21
C ARG A 88 28.06 -7.93 -4.12
N SER A 89 28.64 -7.41 -3.02
CA SER A 89 28.86 -5.97 -2.85
C SER A 89 29.83 -5.41 -3.89
N ALA A 90 30.88 -6.14 -4.26
CA ALA A 90 31.81 -5.74 -5.32
C ALA A 90 31.12 -5.69 -6.69
N LEU A 91 30.23 -6.66 -6.99
CA LEU A 91 29.41 -6.66 -8.21
C LEU A 91 28.52 -5.41 -8.29
N LEU A 92 27.82 -5.09 -7.21
CA LEU A 92 26.91 -3.94 -7.17
C LEU A 92 27.66 -2.60 -7.27
N ASN A 93 28.84 -2.51 -6.65
CA ASN A 93 29.68 -1.30 -6.72
C ASN A 93 30.29 -1.08 -8.11
N MET A 94 30.53 -2.13 -8.90
CA MET A 94 31.05 -2.03 -10.25
C MET A 94 30.21 -1.12 -11.17
N THR A 95 28.93 -1.01 -10.93
CA THR A 95 28.00 -0.19 -11.75
C THR A 95 28.10 1.32 -11.46
N THR A 96 28.71 1.70 -10.35
CA THR A 96 28.84 3.10 -9.92
C THR A 96 30.22 3.69 -10.27
N THR A 97 31.18 2.84 -10.61
CA THR A 97 32.54 3.24 -10.98
C THR A 97 32.82 2.97 -12.46
N SER A 98 33.36 3.95 -13.18
CA SER A 98 33.72 3.80 -14.60
C SER A 98 34.87 2.81 -14.82
N THR A 99 35.72 2.64 -13.84
CA THR A 99 36.90 1.77 -13.91
C THR A 99 36.79 0.63 -12.91
N PRO A 100 36.85 -0.64 -13.39
CA PRO A 100 36.93 -1.80 -12.49
C PRO A 100 38.20 -1.76 -11.63
N SER A 101 38.15 -2.36 -10.47
CA SER A 101 39.32 -2.48 -9.57
C SER A 101 40.29 -3.55 -10.04
N GLY A 102 41.59 -3.26 -9.93
CA GLY A 102 42.66 -4.18 -10.28
C GLY A 102 43.19 -4.01 -11.69
N TYR A 103 44.20 -4.82 -12.03
CA TYR A 103 44.80 -4.86 -13.37
C TYR A 103 44.00 -5.79 -14.28
N PRO A 104 43.89 -5.47 -15.58
CA PRO A 104 43.28 -6.37 -16.56
C PRO A 104 43.97 -7.74 -16.56
N ILE A 105 43.18 -8.81 -16.64
CA ILE A 105 43.70 -10.19 -16.80
C ILE A 105 43.83 -10.59 -18.26
N SER A 106 43.04 -9.94 -19.14
CA SER A 106 43.12 -10.17 -20.59
C SER A 106 42.60 -8.93 -21.34
N ILE A 107 43.20 -8.64 -22.49
CA ILE A 107 42.79 -7.58 -23.41
C ILE A 107 42.70 -8.21 -24.79
N SER A 108 41.59 -8.03 -25.49
CA SER A 108 41.44 -8.51 -26.87
C SER A 108 42.24 -7.68 -27.87
N SER A 109 42.53 -8.23 -29.01
CA SER A 109 43.07 -7.45 -30.12
C SER A 109 42.07 -6.40 -30.59
N PRO A 110 42.51 -5.13 -30.82
CA PRO A 110 41.61 -4.09 -31.29
C PRO A 110 40.98 -4.46 -32.64
N THR A 111 39.68 -4.25 -32.75
CA THR A 111 38.91 -4.51 -33.97
C THR A 111 38.41 -3.19 -34.56
N ARG A 112 38.76 -2.89 -35.80
CA ARG A 112 38.27 -1.67 -36.46
C ARG A 112 36.76 -1.68 -36.57
N LEU A 113 36.13 -0.54 -36.27
CA LEU A 113 34.67 -0.40 -36.32
C LEU A 113 34.08 -0.74 -37.72
N SER A 114 34.86 -0.45 -38.78
CA SER A 114 34.50 -0.77 -40.18
C SER A 114 34.43 -2.26 -40.50
N SER A 115 35.09 -3.11 -39.71
CA SER A 115 35.06 -4.58 -39.87
C SER A 115 34.01 -5.27 -39.01
N LEU A 116 33.35 -4.55 -38.09
CA LEU A 116 32.29 -5.10 -37.27
C LEU A 116 30.99 -5.24 -38.06
N HIS A 117 30.20 -6.25 -37.70
CA HIS A 117 28.87 -6.44 -38.26
C HIS A 117 27.95 -5.27 -37.87
N ARG A 118 27.51 -4.51 -38.88
CA ARG A 118 26.67 -3.33 -38.71
C ARG A 118 25.18 -3.72 -38.69
N LEU A 119 24.46 -3.38 -37.62
CA LEU A 119 23.03 -3.65 -37.47
C LEU A 119 22.16 -2.45 -37.86
N GLY A 120 22.73 -1.24 -37.96
CA GLY A 120 22.07 0.00 -38.30
C GLY A 120 23.07 1.14 -38.50
N SER A 121 22.59 2.38 -38.70
CA SER A 121 23.44 3.54 -38.99
C SER A 121 24.55 3.76 -37.97
N HIS A 122 24.29 3.51 -36.70
CA HIS A 122 25.21 3.70 -35.58
C HIS A 122 25.26 2.50 -34.62
N SER A 123 24.74 1.32 -35.03
CA SER A 123 24.69 0.11 -34.21
C SER A 123 25.57 -0.99 -34.77
N TYR A 124 26.35 -1.60 -33.90
CA TYR A 124 27.34 -2.61 -34.23
C TYR A 124 27.22 -3.81 -33.30
N ASN A 125 27.57 -4.99 -33.80
CA ASN A 125 27.68 -6.21 -33.03
C ASN A 125 29.13 -6.65 -32.97
N ILE A 126 29.66 -6.91 -31.76
CA ILE A 126 30.96 -7.49 -31.54
C ILE A 126 30.80 -8.89 -30.98
N VAL A 127 31.50 -9.86 -31.54
CA VAL A 127 31.54 -11.23 -31.08
C VAL A 127 32.90 -11.50 -30.49
N PHE A 128 32.96 -12.05 -29.30
CA PHE A 128 34.18 -12.41 -28.62
C PHE A 128 34.07 -13.77 -27.96
N SER A 129 35.18 -14.45 -27.76
CA SER A 129 35.27 -15.76 -27.12
C SER A 129 36.14 -15.67 -25.88
N VAL A 130 35.85 -16.55 -24.90
CA VAL A 130 36.64 -16.65 -23.66
C VAL A 130 37.12 -18.09 -23.51
N GLY A 131 38.43 -18.29 -23.50
CA GLY A 131 38.98 -19.65 -23.41
C GLY A 131 40.47 -19.68 -23.25
N SER A 132 41.08 -20.88 -23.26
CA SER A 132 42.54 -21.10 -23.27
C SER A 132 43.10 -21.26 -24.66
N ASN A 133 42.25 -21.37 -25.68
CA ASN A 133 42.68 -21.51 -27.06
C ASN A 133 43.36 -20.21 -27.56
N PRO A 134 44.48 -20.25 -28.29
CA PRO A 134 45.09 -19.08 -28.88
C PRO A 134 44.19 -18.25 -29.79
N SER A 135 43.15 -18.83 -30.34
CA SER A 135 42.12 -18.14 -31.13
C SER A 135 41.05 -17.45 -30.28
N ALA A 136 41.02 -17.62 -28.96
CA ALA A 136 40.05 -16.94 -28.09
C ALA A 136 40.40 -15.45 -27.99
N SER A 137 39.40 -14.57 -28.09
CA SER A 137 39.56 -13.12 -27.98
C SER A 137 40.06 -12.71 -26.58
N LEU A 138 39.59 -13.40 -25.56
CA LEU A 138 39.91 -13.17 -24.14
C LEU A 138 40.34 -14.49 -23.46
N THR A 139 41.29 -14.39 -22.55
CA THR A 139 41.80 -15.54 -21.80
C THR A 139 41.59 -15.33 -20.29
N VAL A 140 41.30 -16.41 -19.56
CA VAL A 140 41.33 -16.42 -18.11
C VAL A 140 42.49 -17.29 -17.66
N PRO A 141 43.59 -16.69 -17.16
CA PRO A 141 44.76 -17.44 -16.74
C PRO A 141 44.44 -18.48 -15.66
N GLY A 142 45.02 -19.70 -15.82
CA GLY A 142 44.84 -20.75 -14.82
C GLY A 142 43.44 -21.38 -14.74
N CYS A 143 42.59 -21.15 -15.73
CA CYS A 143 41.25 -21.74 -15.77
C CYS A 143 41.31 -23.23 -16.12
N VAL A 144 41.13 -24.10 -15.13
CA VAL A 144 40.97 -25.54 -15.36
C VAL A 144 39.57 -26.00 -15.04
N ASN A 145 38.89 -25.53 -14.03
CA ASN A 145 37.46 -25.73 -13.65
C ASN A 145 37.04 -24.73 -12.57
N THR A 146 37.95 -23.83 -12.14
CA THR A 146 37.76 -22.94 -10.99
C THR A 146 37.46 -21.50 -11.38
N CYS A 147 37.43 -21.22 -12.68
CA CYS A 147 37.24 -19.86 -13.20
C CYS A 147 35.77 -19.46 -13.36
N SER A 148 34.80 -20.31 -12.97
CA SER A 148 33.41 -19.90 -12.95
C SER A 148 33.23 -18.70 -12.03
N GLY A 149 32.51 -17.68 -12.51
CA GLY A 149 32.27 -16.45 -11.74
C GLY A 149 31.85 -15.29 -12.62
N ASN A 150 31.57 -14.17 -11.97
CA ASN A 150 31.31 -12.90 -12.63
C ASN A 150 32.64 -12.13 -12.79
N TYR A 151 32.83 -11.58 -13.96
CA TYR A 151 34.02 -10.80 -14.34
C TYR A 151 33.58 -9.45 -14.87
N PRO A 152 34.20 -8.33 -14.48
CA PRO A 152 33.98 -7.05 -15.14
C PRO A 152 34.56 -7.13 -16.58
N LEU A 153 33.69 -6.95 -17.55
CA LEU A 153 34.04 -6.80 -18.95
C LEU A 153 33.89 -5.33 -19.34
N GLN A 154 34.97 -4.69 -19.71
CA GLN A 154 34.97 -3.33 -20.20
C GLN A 154 35.10 -3.32 -21.70
N ILE A 155 34.16 -2.69 -22.41
CA ILE A 155 34.19 -2.46 -23.85
C ILE A 155 34.66 -1.02 -24.08
N ARG A 156 35.72 -0.83 -24.80
CA ARG A 156 36.38 0.47 -25.05
C ARG A 156 36.30 0.86 -26.50
N LEU A 157 35.97 2.12 -26.75
CA LEU A 157 36.03 2.76 -28.06
C LEU A 157 37.23 3.69 -28.08
N ALA A 158 38.16 3.45 -28.98
CA ALA A 158 39.42 4.20 -29.10
C ALA A 158 39.68 4.68 -30.54
N ASN A 159 40.63 5.58 -30.66
CA ASN A 159 41.18 5.99 -31.94
C ASN A 159 42.33 5.02 -32.33
N ALA A 160 42.21 4.34 -33.46
CA ALA A 160 43.19 3.38 -33.95
C ALA A 160 44.58 3.99 -34.23
N ASN A 161 44.67 5.30 -34.50
CA ASN A 161 45.92 5.96 -34.83
C ASN A 161 46.65 6.52 -33.61
N THR A 162 45.89 6.94 -32.58
CA THR A 162 46.47 7.61 -31.39
C THR A 162 46.36 6.77 -30.13
N GLY A 163 45.58 5.69 -30.14
CA GLY A 163 45.27 4.88 -28.96
C GLY A 163 44.40 5.61 -27.91
N THR A 164 43.93 6.83 -28.21
CA THR A 164 43.11 7.61 -27.25
C THR A 164 41.76 6.97 -27.07
N VAL A 165 41.41 6.60 -25.82
CA VAL A 165 40.08 6.07 -25.46
C VAL A 165 39.08 7.21 -25.37
N TYR A 166 38.03 7.16 -26.19
CA TYR A 166 36.95 8.13 -26.20
C TYR A 166 35.82 7.79 -25.21
N SER A 167 35.48 6.52 -25.11
CA SER A 167 34.40 6.05 -24.27
C SER A 167 34.62 4.61 -23.87
N GLU A 168 34.17 4.27 -22.66
CA GLU A 168 34.23 2.93 -22.12
C GLU A 168 32.95 2.60 -21.36
N VAL A 169 32.51 1.34 -21.41
CA VAL A 169 31.36 0.84 -20.67
C VAL A 169 31.71 -0.50 -20.03
N THR A 170 31.50 -0.63 -18.76
CA THR A 170 31.71 -1.87 -17.99
C THR A 170 30.40 -2.59 -17.77
N VAL A 171 30.38 -3.90 -18.06
CA VAL A 171 29.25 -4.80 -17.82
C VAL A 171 29.74 -6.09 -17.16
N PRO A 172 28.94 -6.77 -16.32
CA PRO A 172 29.33 -8.08 -15.82
C PRO A 172 29.22 -9.13 -16.94
N LEU A 173 30.24 -9.99 -17.05
CA LEU A 173 30.26 -11.18 -17.85
C LEU A 173 30.29 -12.41 -16.93
N THR A 174 29.29 -13.27 -16.99
CA THR A 174 29.27 -14.54 -16.24
C THR A 174 29.98 -15.61 -17.05
N ILE A 175 31.12 -16.12 -16.56
CA ILE A 175 31.86 -17.23 -17.15
C ILE A 175 31.55 -18.50 -16.39
N ILE A 176 31.20 -19.57 -17.10
CA ILE A 176 30.84 -20.88 -16.57
C ILE A 176 31.84 -21.91 -17.07
N ALA A 177 32.74 -22.38 -16.21
CA ALA A 177 33.76 -23.36 -16.56
C ALA A 177 33.22 -24.80 -16.50
N SER A 178 32.25 -25.06 -15.64
CA SER A 178 31.63 -26.38 -15.49
C SER A 178 30.11 -26.22 -15.25
N ALA A 179 29.34 -27.19 -15.74
CA ALA A 179 27.91 -27.21 -15.46
C ALA A 179 27.64 -27.28 -13.95
N PRO A 180 26.66 -26.53 -13.43
CA PRO A 180 26.33 -26.56 -12.00
C PRO A 180 25.77 -27.92 -11.62
N SER A 181 26.17 -28.47 -10.48
CA SER A 181 25.59 -29.70 -9.93
C SER A 181 24.14 -29.51 -9.50
N LYS A 182 23.83 -28.31 -8.96
CA LYS A 182 22.48 -27.85 -8.59
C LYS A 182 22.35 -26.38 -8.91
N ALA A 183 21.37 -26.01 -9.70
CA ALA A 183 21.08 -24.61 -9.98
C ALA A 183 20.53 -23.90 -8.73
N LEU A 184 20.72 -22.59 -8.62
CA LEU A 184 20.09 -21.75 -7.62
C LEU A 184 18.59 -21.66 -7.92
N GLY A 185 17.76 -22.15 -7.02
CA GLY A 185 16.30 -21.99 -7.11
C GLY A 185 15.95 -20.49 -7.05
N THR A 186 15.15 -20.00 -7.99
CA THR A 186 14.68 -18.63 -8.00
C THR A 186 13.15 -18.61 -8.10
N SER A 187 12.50 -18.00 -7.11
CA SER A 187 11.05 -17.84 -7.09
C SER A 187 10.70 -16.37 -7.31
N PHE A 188 9.96 -16.06 -8.37
CA PHE A 188 9.50 -14.70 -8.65
C PHE A 188 8.13 -14.44 -8.04
N LEU A 189 8.06 -13.35 -7.27
CA LEU A 189 6.87 -12.81 -6.63
C LEU A 189 6.46 -11.50 -7.30
N PHE A 190 5.44 -11.54 -8.16
CA PHE A 190 4.83 -10.33 -8.70
C PHE A 190 4.09 -9.59 -7.61
N ARG A 191 4.42 -8.32 -7.40
CA ARG A 191 3.82 -7.46 -6.37
C ARG A 191 3.05 -6.33 -7.03
N TYR A 192 1.72 -6.50 -7.10
CA TYR A 192 0.83 -5.52 -7.71
C TYR A 192 0.02 -4.81 -6.62
N ALA A 193 0.50 -3.63 -6.21
CA ALA A 193 0.01 -2.87 -5.07
C ALA A 193 0.02 -1.36 -5.38
N THR A 194 -0.64 -0.95 -6.46
CA THR A 194 -0.77 0.46 -6.86
C THR A 194 -1.84 1.19 -6.04
N PRO A 195 -1.76 2.53 -5.90
CA PRO A 195 -2.74 3.31 -5.13
C PRO A 195 -4.12 3.36 -5.79
N SER A 196 -4.19 3.16 -7.09
CA SER A 196 -5.43 3.13 -7.87
C SER A 196 -5.43 1.97 -8.85
N PHE A 197 -6.61 1.44 -9.13
CA PHE A 197 -6.80 0.42 -10.14
C PHE A 197 -6.60 1.02 -11.55
N ASN A 198 -5.79 0.34 -12.37
CA ASN A 198 -5.58 0.67 -13.77
C ASN A 198 -5.87 -0.57 -14.63
N PRO A 199 -6.91 -0.56 -15.47
CA PRO A 199 -7.30 -1.72 -16.29
C PRO A 199 -6.18 -2.21 -17.22
N HIS A 200 -5.44 -1.28 -17.84
CA HIS A 200 -4.35 -1.65 -18.76
C HIS A 200 -3.19 -2.34 -18.04
N THR A 201 -2.83 -1.86 -16.87
CA THR A 201 -1.78 -2.51 -16.05
C THR A 201 -2.26 -3.87 -15.57
N PHE A 202 -3.51 -3.98 -15.12
CA PHE A 202 -4.10 -5.24 -14.69
C PHE A 202 -4.10 -6.26 -15.83
N HIS A 203 -4.60 -5.87 -17.00
CA HIS A 203 -4.55 -6.69 -18.21
C HIS A 203 -3.13 -7.17 -18.54
N SER A 204 -2.16 -6.26 -18.51
CA SER A 204 -0.75 -6.62 -18.81
C SER A 204 -0.19 -7.67 -17.84
N VAL A 205 -0.53 -7.58 -16.55
CA VAL A 205 -0.11 -8.57 -15.55
C VAL A 205 -0.76 -9.92 -15.82
N VAL A 206 -2.07 -9.94 -16.00
CA VAL A 206 -2.83 -11.18 -16.21
C VAL A 206 -2.43 -11.85 -17.53
N ALA A 207 -2.31 -11.08 -18.60
CA ALA A 207 -1.87 -11.59 -19.91
C ALA A 207 -0.45 -12.18 -19.83
N PHE A 208 0.49 -11.51 -19.13
CA PHE A 208 1.83 -12.02 -18.93
C PHE A 208 1.83 -13.34 -18.16
N LEU A 209 1.12 -13.42 -17.03
CA LEU A 209 1.03 -14.63 -16.21
C LEU A 209 0.39 -15.79 -16.97
N SER A 210 -0.68 -15.51 -17.74
CA SER A 210 -1.37 -16.52 -18.56
C SER A 210 -0.49 -17.04 -19.70
N THR A 211 0.26 -16.16 -20.36
CA THR A 211 1.18 -16.55 -21.46
C THR A 211 2.35 -17.39 -20.95
N HIS A 212 2.79 -17.18 -19.71
CA HIS A 212 3.88 -17.91 -19.07
C HIS A 212 3.37 -18.91 -18.03
N SER A 213 2.21 -19.52 -18.27
CA SER A 213 1.54 -20.43 -17.33
C SER A 213 2.30 -21.72 -17.03
N SER A 214 3.34 -22.06 -17.77
CA SER A 214 4.25 -23.16 -17.46
C SER A 214 5.33 -22.83 -16.44
N LEU A 215 5.56 -21.52 -16.15
CA LEU A 215 6.60 -21.05 -15.24
C LEU A 215 6.01 -20.79 -13.85
N PRO A 216 6.65 -21.23 -12.76
CA PRO A 216 6.08 -21.23 -11.41
C PRO A 216 6.14 -19.84 -10.75
N PHE A 217 5.27 -18.94 -11.14
CA PHE A 217 5.17 -17.59 -10.58
C PHE A 217 4.21 -17.51 -9.40
N SER A 218 4.45 -16.54 -8.52
CA SER A 218 3.56 -16.15 -7.43
C SER A 218 3.10 -14.71 -7.60
N LEU A 219 1.85 -14.42 -7.21
CA LEU A 219 1.27 -13.08 -7.31
C LEU A 219 0.80 -12.59 -5.94
N ALA A 220 1.33 -11.48 -5.49
CA ALA A 220 0.88 -10.69 -4.35
C ALA A 220 0.11 -9.47 -4.86
N ILE A 221 -1.19 -9.62 -5.07
CA ILE A 221 -2.08 -8.54 -5.51
C ILE A 221 -2.80 -7.93 -4.30
N SER A 222 -2.89 -6.60 -4.26
CA SER A 222 -3.70 -5.93 -3.25
C SER A 222 -5.18 -6.27 -3.45
N PRO A 223 -5.88 -6.84 -2.44
CA PRO A 223 -7.30 -7.20 -2.55
C PRO A 223 -8.20 -6.03 -2.92
N SER A 224 -7.84 -4.81 -2.51
CA SER A 224 -8.55 -3.60 -2.92
C SER A 224 -8.56 -3.38 -4.44
N LEU A 225 -7.50 -3.81 -5.15
CA LEU A 225 -7.46 -3.75 -6.62
C LEU A 225 -8.37 -4.82 -7.24
N VAL A 226 -8.43 -6.01 -6.65
CA VAL A 226 -9.35 -7.08 -7.10
C VAL A 226 -10.81 -6.63 -6.97
N VAL A 227 -11.19 -6.05 -5.82
CA VAL A 227 -12.54 -5.49 -5.61
C VAL A 227 -12.87 -4.38 -6.61
N ASN A 228 -11.90 -3.53 -6.93
CA ASN A 228 -12.09 -2.49 -7.94
C ASN A 228 -12.25 -3.10 -9.35
N ALA A 229 -11.52 -4.17 -9.66
CA ALA A 229 -11.68 -4.92 -10.90
C ALA A 229 -13.06 -5.58 -11.00
N GLU A 230 -13.52 -6.25 -9.94
CA GLU A 230 -14.86 -6.86 -9.85
C GLU A 230 -15.99 -5.83 -10.02
N SER A 231 -15.76 -4.60 -9.56
CA SER A 231 -16.72 -3.50 -9.67
C SER A 231 -16.61 -2.71 -10.98
N SER A 232 -15.70 -3.11 -11.87
CA SER A 232 -15.50 -2.44 -13.16
C SER A 232 -16.66 -2.70 -14.10
N SER A 233 -17.06 -1.68 -14.87
CA SER A 233 -18.03 -1.84 -15.94
C SER A 233 -17.44 -2.35 -17.27
N LEU A 234 -16.11 -2.55 -17.33
CA LEU A 234 -15.41 -2.99 -18.54
C LEU A 234 -15.43 -4.52 -18.68
N PRO A 235 -16.01 -5.08 -19.75
CA PRO A 235 -16.06 -6.54 -19.97
C PRO A 235 -14.68 -7.18 -20.04
N SER A 236 -13.68 -6.48 -20.59
CA SER A 236 -12.28 -6.96 -20.65
C SER A 236 -11.69 -7.23 -19.27
N VAL A 237 -12.02 -6.42 -18.26
CA VAL A 237 -11.54 -6.61 -16.88
C VAL A 237 -12.13 -7.88 -16.27
N HIS A 238 -13.39 -8.20 -16.55
CA HIS A 238 -14.01 -9.45 -16.09
C HIS A 238 -13.41 -10.68 -16.78
N GLN A 239 -13.03 -10.56 -18.06
CA GLN A 239 -12.27 -11.62 -18.76
C GLN A 239 -10.90 -11.83 -18.11
N ASP A 240 -10.20 -10.74 -17.77
CA ASP A 240 -8.92 -10.82 -17.07
C ASP A 240 -9.06 -11.47 -15.68
N LEU A 241 -10.13 -11.18 -14.92
CA LEU A 241 -10.41 -11.84 -13.64
C LEU A 241 -10.61 -13.35 -13.81
N ALA A 242 -11.33 -13.78 -14.85
CA ALA A 242 -11.51 -15.20 -15.15
C ALA A 242 -10.20 -15.88 -15.57
N LEU A 243 -9.33 -15.19 -16.32
CA LEU A 243 -7.99 -15.69 -16.65
C LEU A 243 -7.11 -15.78 -15.41
N LEU A 244 -7.17 -14.81 -14.52
CA LEU A 244 -6.44 -14.82 -13.25
C LEU A 244 -6.87 -16.00 -12.37
N ASP A 245 -8.17 -16.24 -12.26
CA ASP A 245 -8.70 -17.39 -11.51
C ASP A 245 -8.18 -18.71 -12.10
N LYS A 246 -8.31 -18.88 -13.41
CA LYS A 246 -7.78 -20.07 -14.10
C LYS A 246 -6.27 -20.26 -13.86
N TRP A 247 -5.48 -19.20 -13.97
CA TRP A 247 -4.04 -19.25 -13.72
C TRP A 247 -3.72 -19.63 -12.28
N ALA A 248 -4.45 -19.07 -11.31
CA ALA A 248 -4.22 -19.31 -9.89
C ALA A 248 -4.49 -20.77 -9.46
N GLN A 249 -5.32 -21.49 -10.21
CA GLN A 249 -5.63 -22.92 -9.97
C GLN A 249 -4.56 -23.87 -10.54
N LEU A 250 -3.64 -23.41 -11.38
CA LEU A 250 -2.59 -24.23 -11.97
C LEU A 250 -1.54 -24.64 -10.91
N ALA A 251 -0.92 -25.79 -11.10
CA ALA A 251 0.15 -26.27 -10.24
C ALA A 251 1.39 -25.37 -10.36
N GLY A 252 2.06 -25.11 -9.23
CA GLY A 252 3.26 -24.27 -9.20
C GLY A 252 2.99 -22.78 -9.02
N HIS A 253 1.74 -22.33 -9.21
CA HIS A 253 1.35 -20.95 -8.99
C HIS A 253 0.77 -20.73 -7.60
N SER A 254 0.83 -19.50 -7.11
CA SER A 254 0.21 -19.14 -5.84
C SER A 254 -0.21 -17.67 -5.78
N ILE A 255 -1.40 -17.45 -5.24
CA ILE A 255 -1.82 -16.10 -4.79
C ILE A 255 -1.35 -15.95 -3.35
N VAL A 256 -0.45 -15.00 -3.15
CA VAL A 256 0.11 -14.65 -1.84
C VAL A 256 -0.80 -13.62 -1.19
N THR A 257 -1.25 -13.90 0.03
CA THR A 257 -2.08 -12.96 0.79
C THR A 257 -1.26 -11.78 1.25
N THR A 258 -1.80 -10.58 1.09
CA THR A 258 -1.28 -9.31 1.61
C THR A 258 -2.32 -8.66 2.52
N THR A 259 -2.08 -7.45 3.00
CA THR A 259 -3.12 -6.62 3.60
C THR A 259 -4.13 -6.18 2.53
N TYR A 260 -5.37 -5.87 2.93
CA TYR A 260 -6.45 -5.43 2.01
C TYR A 260 -6.02 -4.25 1.13
N SER A 261 -5.31 -3.30 1.73
CA SER A 261 -4.61 -2.21 1.02
C SER A 261 -3.13 -2.20 1.40
N PRO A 262 -2.24 -1.66 0.57
CA PRO A 262 -0.83 -1.49 0.92
C PRO A 262 -0.70 -0.51 2.09
N ILE A 263 -0.41 -0.99 3.28
CA ILE A 263 -0.32 -0.19 4.50
C ILE A 263 1.09 -0.20 5.07
N ASP A 264 1.40 0.79 5.89
CA ASP A 264 2.49 0.73 6.86
C ASP A 264 1.92 0.32 8.21
N PRO A 265 2.18 -0.91 8.70
CA PRO A 265 1.60 -1.39 9.94
C PRO A 265 2.00 -0.57 11.17
N THR A 266 3.18 0.07 11.18
CA THR A 266 3.59 0.93 12.28
C THR A 266 2.66 2.12 12.43
N CYS A 267 2.15 2.64 11.30
CA CYS A 267 1.23 3.76 11.28
C CYS A 267 -0.17 3.42 11.79
N ILE A 268 -0.60 2.18 11.61
CA ILE A 268 -1.94 1.72 12.02
C ILE A 268 -1.95 0.91 13.33
N SER A 269 -0.79 0.64 13.94
CA SER A 269 -0.65 -0.14 15.17
C SER A 269 -1.54 0.36 16.32
N THR A 270 -1.81 1.67 16.36
CA THR A 270 -2.68 2.31 17.35
C THR A 270 -4.18 2.28 16.99
N LEU A 271 -4.54 1.80 15.81
CA LEU A 271 -5.93 1.69 15.35
C LEU A 271 -6.49 0.33 15.81
N LYS A 272 -7.75 0.32 16.22
CA LYS A 272 -8.44 -0.86 16.76
C LYS A 272 -9.78 -1.12 16.02
N GLY A 273 -10.32 -2.30 16.22
CA GLY A 273 -11.64 -2.67 15.68
C GLY A 273 -11.62 -2.83 14.15
N PRO A 274 -12.65 -2.32 13.45
CA PRO A 274 -12.83 -2.54 12.00
C PRO A 274 -11.70 -2.01 11.10
N ILE A 275 -10.84 -1.14 11.63
CA ILE A 275 -9.70 -0.50 10.97
C ILE A 275 -8.36 -0.97 11.55
N SER A 276 -8.31 -2.13 12.20
CA SER A 276 -7.08 -2.70 12.75
C SER A 276 -6.29 -3.45 11.69
N TYR A 277 -5.01 -3.69 11.97
CA TYR A 277 -4.16 -4.53 11.12
C TYR A 277 -4.76 -5.92 10.89
N GLN A 278 -5.35 -6.51 11.93
CA GLN A 278 -6.06 -7.79 11.80
C GLN A 278 -7.23 -7.72 10.82
N SER A 279 -8.01 -6.62 10.85
CA SER A 279 -9.12 -6.42 9.90
C SER A 279 -8.66 -6.26 8.46
N GLN A 280 -7.48 -5.65 8.23
CA GLN A 280 -6.84 -5.59 6.92
C GLN A 280 -6.59 -7.00 6.37
N ILE A 281 -6.05 -7.91 7.18
CA ILE A 281 -5.76 -9.28 6.77
C ILE A 281 -7.03 -10.10 6.59
N GLN A 282 -8.00 -9.98 7.50
CA GLN A 282 -9.28 -10.70 7.40
C GLN A 282 -10.07 -10.34 6.13
N ASN A 283 -10.15 -9.04 5.81
CA ASN A 283 -10.81 -8.62 4.58
C ASN A 283 -10.04 -9.04 3.32
N ALA A 284 -8.71 -9.09 3.40
CA ALA A 284 -7.90 -9.63 2.32
C ALA A 284 -8.18 -11.12 2.07
N LEU A 285 -8.26 -11.91 3.14
CA LEU A 285 -8.60 -13.34 3.04
C LEU A 285 -9.95 -13.56 2.36
N VAL A 286 -10.98 -12.81 2.78
CA VAL A 286 -12.33 -12.93 2.20
C VAL A 286 -12.32 -12.66 0.69
N VAL A 287 -11.57 -11.64 0.24
CA VAL A 287 -11.51 -11.28 -1.19
C VAL A 287 -10.70 -12.30 -1.98
N LEU A 288 -9.56 -12.76 -1.44
CA LEU A 288 -8.65 -13.64 -2.18
C LEU A 288 -9.02 -15.12 -2.09
N GLN A 289 -9.95 -15.49 -1.22
CA GLN A 289 -10.31 -16.91 -0.98
C GLN A 289 -10.72 -17.63 -2.27
N GLN A 290 -11.45 -16.99 -3.15
CA GLN A 290 -11.88 -17.57 -4.43
C GLN A 290 -10.72 -17.86 -5.39
N TYR A 291 -9.63 -17.07 -5.31
CA TYR A 291 -8.44 -17.23 -6.16
C TYR A 291 -7.39 -18.17 -5.52
N GLN A 292 -7.62 -18.65 -4.32
CA GLN A 292 -6.68 -19.55 -3.63
C GLN A 292 -7.05 -21.01 -3.89
N ARG A 293 -6.10 -21.77 -4.42
CA ARG A 293 -6.28 -23.20 -4.61
C ARG A 293 -6.49 -23.91 -3.26
N SER A 294 -7.47 -24.80 -3.20
CA SER A 294 -7.72 -25.60 -2.00
C SER A 294 -6.53 -26.54 -1.69
N GLY A 295 -6.24 -26.76 -0.40
CA GLY A 295 -5.14 -27.62 0.05
C GLY A 295 -3.74 -27.02 -0.03
N VAL A 296 -3.56 -25.80 -0.57
CA VAL A 296 -2.26 -25.12 -0.58
C VAL A 296 -2.06 -24.34 0.72
N VAL A 297 -0.87 -24.47 1.32
CA VAL A 297 -0.53 -23.71 2.54
C VAL A 297 -0.52 -22.22 2.25
N LYS A 298 -1.30 -21.48 3.02
CA LYS A 298 -1.43 -20.03 2.86
C LYS A 298 -0.13 -19.31 3.19
N VAL A 299 0.31 -18.43 2.30
CA VAL A 299 1.48 -17.58 2.48
C VAL A 299 1.02 -16.13 2.66
N PHE A 300 1.60 -15.44 3.63
CA PHE A 300 1.36 -14.02 3.85
C PHE A 300 2.63 -13.22 3.56
N ALA A 301 2.52 -12.17 2.76
CA ALA A 301 3.61 -11.25 2.49
C ALA A 301 3.41 -9.92 3.24
N THR A 302 4.43 -9.52 3.98
CA THR A 302 4.47 -8.22 4.66
C THR A 302 5.60 -7.36 4.10
N ASN A 303 5.33 -6.06 3.99
CA ASN A 303 6.33 -5.03 3.64
C ASN A 303 6.73 -4.19 4.87
N SER A 304 6.33 -4.65 6.06
CA SER A 304 6.47 -3.86 7.28
C SER A 304 7.86 -3.93 7.86
N PRO A 305 8.40 -2.78 8.31
CA PRO A 305 9.60 -2.72 9.13
C PRO A 305 9.45 -3.31 10.54
N ASP A 306 8.24 -3.31 11.08
CA ASP A 306 7.99 -3.81 12.45
C ASP A 306 7.41 -5.23 12.40
N VAL A 307 8.27 -6.18 12.01
CA VAL A 307 7.87 -7.56 11.76
C VAL A 307 7.38 -8.25 13.03
N LEU A 308 7.98 -8.00 14.19
CA LEU A 308 7.58 -8.67 15.45
C LEU A 308 6.17 -8.28 15.89
N ALA A 309 5.84 -6.99 15.88
CA ALA A 309 4.49 -6.53 16.21
C ALA A 309 3.45 -6.98 15.18
N THR A 310 3.87 -7.16 13.92
CA THR A 310 2.99 -7.53 12.81
C THR A 310 2.87 -9.03 12.59
N LEU A 311 3.79 -9.86 13.10
CA LEU A 311 3.75 -11.32 12.96
C LEU A 311 2.60 -11.97 13.75
N SER A 312 2.20 -11.41 14.88
CA SER A 312 1.17 -12.01 15.73
C SER A 312 -0.22 -12.03 15.06
N ALA A 313 -0.55 -11.08 14.20
CA ALA A 313 -1.85 -11.02 13.54
C ALA A 313 -2.00 -12.08 12.43
N PRO A 314 -1.04 -12.24 11.49
CA PRO A 314 -1.09 -13.32 10.51
C PRO A 314 -1.09 -14.70 11.15
N THR A 315 -0.25 -14.95 12.18
CA THR A 315 -0.18 -16.26 12.84
C THR A 315 -1.47 -16.63 13.55
N LYS A 316 -2.13 -15.66 14.21
CA LYS A 316 -3.48 -15.85 14.80
C LYS A 316 -4.54 -16.18 13.74
N LEU A 317 -4.33 -15.81 12.48
CA LEU A 317 -5.21 -16.10 11.35
C LEU A 317 -4.80 -17.37 10.58
N GLY A 318 -3.86 -18.16 11.12
CA GLY A 318 -3.44 -19.45 10.57
C GLY A 318 -2.36 -19.37 9.49
N PHE A 319 -1.66 -18.24 9.35
CA PHE A 319 -0.51 -18.16 8.47
C PHE A 319 0.76 -18.66 9.19
N HIS A 320 1.31 -19.75 8.71
CA HIS A 320 2.59 -20.32 9.19
C HIS A 320 3.75 -20.11 8.21
N ARG A 321 3.49 -19.51 7.05
CA ARG A 321 4.48 -19.19 6.03
C ARG A 321 4.43 -17.70 5.72
N LEU A 322 5.54 -17.00 5.95
CA LEU A 322 5.64 -15.55 5.81
C LEU A 322 6.75 -15.16 4.85
N LEU A 323 6.46 -14.17 4.00
CA LEU A 323 7.46 -13.49 3.18
C LEU A 323 7.75 -12.13 3.79
N VAL A 324 9.03 -11.85 4.00
CA VAL A 324 9.52 -10.64 4.66
C VAL A 324 10.70 -10.10 3.86
N PRO A 325 10.84 -8.80 3.62
CA PRO A 325 12.06 -8.27 3.01
C PRO A 325 13.31 -8.66 3.81
N ASP A 326 14.38 -9.06 3.11
CA ASP A 326 15.64 -9.53 3.72
C ASP A 326 16.33 -8.48 4.60
N THR A 327 16.07 -7.20 4.34
CA THR A 327 16.58 -6.07 5.14
C THR A 327 16.19 -6.12 6.61
N TYR A 328 15.22 -6.98 6.99
CA TYR A 328 14.84 -7.21 8.40
C TYR A 328 15.65 -8.29 9.10
N PHE A 329 16.50 -9.01 8.38
CA PHE A 329 17.38 -10.03 8.96
C PHE A 329 18.71 -9.40 9.41
N SER A 330 18.69 -8.60 10.49
CA SER A 330 19.86 -7.80 10.90
C SER A 330 21.02 -8.59 11.51
N ASN A 331 20.84 -9.86 11.86
CA ASN A 331 21.83 -10.68 12.58
C ASN A 331 22.08 -12.03 11.91
N LEU A 332 22.01 -12.11 10.59
CA LEU A 332 22.68 -13.22 9.92
C LEU A 332 24.18 -13.01 10.11
N ALA A 333 24.86 -13.96 10.75
CA ALA A 333 26.26 -13.90 11.19
C ALA A 333 27.31 -13.60 10.08
N PHE A 334 26.87 -13.56 8.84
CA PHE A 334 27.64 -13.23 7.65
C PHE A 334 26.72 -12.43 6.73
N ASN A 335 27.16 -11.42 6.08
CA ASN A 335 26.43 -10.66 5.04
C ASN A 335 26.03 -11.55 3.82
N ILE A 336 25.49 -12.73 4.10
CA ILE A 336 25.11 -13.75 3.14
C ILE A 336 23.63 -13.56 2.81
N THR A 337 23.29 -13.58 1.54
CA THR A 337 21.91 -13.61 1.08
C THR A 337 21.18 -14.83 1.63
N PRO A 338 20.04 -14.69 2.32
CA PRO A 338 19.27 -15.84 2.80
C PRO A 338 18.74 -16.66 1.62
N THR A 339 19.24 -17.87 1.45
CA THR A 339 18.86 -18.78 0.36
C THR A 339 18.06 -19.99 0.86
N ALA A 340 17.65 -19.99 2.10
CA ALA A 340 16.80 -21.01 2.71
C ALA A 340 15.81 -20.36 3.69
N PRO A 341 14.69 -21.06 4.01
CA PRO A 341 13.76 -20.60 5.01
C PRO A 341 14.37 -20.53 6.41
N ILE A 342 13.80 -19.68 7.25
CA ILE A 342 14.17 -19.53 8.65
C ILE A 342 12.94 -19.87 9.49
N THR A 343 13.06 -20.79 10.44
CA THR A 343 11.98 -21.13 11.37
C THR A 343 12.17 -20.39 12.67
N LEU A 344 11.14 -19.68 13.12
CA LEU A 344 11.16 -18.96 14.39
C LEU A 344 11.13 -19.97 15.55
N ALA A 345 12.07 -19.87 16.49
CA ALA A 345 12.19 -20.77 17.63
C ALA A 345 10.96 -20.80 18.55
N SER A 346 10.17 -19.71 18.58
CA SER A 346 8.98 -19.56 19.43
C SER A 346 7.67 -19.99 18.77
N SER A 347 7.69 -20.38 17.48
CA SER A 347 6.49 -20.73 16.75
C SER A 347 6.83 -21.68 15.57
N SER A 348 5.86 -22.44 15.09
CA SER A 348 5.99 -23.23 13.85
C SER A 348 6.00 -22.35 12.58
N THR A 349 6.25 -21.06 12.71
CA THR A 349 6.21 -20.11 11.60
C THR A 349 7.54 -20.11 10.85
N THR A 350 7.45 -20.35 9.55
CA THR A 350 8.59 -20.33 8.62
C THR A 350 8.60 -19.02 7.84
N ILE A 351 9.76 -18.37 7.78
CA ILE A 351 9.96 -17.09 7.10
C ILE A 351 10.93 -17.28 5.93
N LEU A 352 10.59 -16.73 4.77
CA LEU A 352 11.50 -16.55 3.65
C LEU A 352 11.80 -15.07 3.43
N GLY A 353 13.07 -14.76 3.23
CA GLY A 353 13.52 -13.43 2.81
C GLY A 353 13.16 -13.17 1.35
N VAL A 354 12.54 -12.01 1.08
CA VAL A 354 12.45 -11.46 -0.28
C VAL A 354 13.66 -10.57 -0.47
N ASP A 355 14.54 -10.91 -1.40
CA ASP A 355 15.78 -10.16 -1.65
C ASP A 355 15.47 -8.75 -2.14
N SER A 356 15.84 -7.76 -1.36
CA SER A 356 15.51 -6.34 -1.61
C SER A 356 16.33 -5.75 -2.75
N VAL A 357 17.58 -6.19 -2.91
CA VAL A 357 18.48 -5.72 -3.97
C VAL A 357 18.00 -6.25 -5.32
N LEU A 358 17.83 -7.57 -5.46
CA LEU A 358 17.28 -8.17 -6.67
C LEU A 358 15.89 -7.63 -7.01
N THR A 359 15.04 -7.43 -5.98
CA THR A 359 13.71 -6.82 -6.17
C THR A 359 13.81 -5.43 -6.80
N LYS A 360 14.76 -4.61 -6.34
CA LYS A 360 15.01 -3.28 -6.92
C LYS A 360 15.55 -3.38 -8.35
N GLU A 361 16.49 -4.28 -8.58
CA GLU A 361 17.13 -4.48 -9.90
C GLU A 361 16.12 -4.98 -10.94
N PHE A 362 15.38 -6.06 -10.67
CA PHE A 362 14.39 -6.60 -11.60
C PHE A 362 13.22 -5.64 -11.83
N SER A 363 12.81 -4.88 -10.82
CA SER A 363 11.76 -3.86 -10.97
C SER A 363 12.21 -2.66 -11.82
N ASN A 364 13.50 -2.36 -11.84
CA ASN A 364 14.09 -1.21 -12.55
C ASN A 364 14.90 -1.61 -13.81
N ALA A 365 14.79 -2.84 -14.29
CA ALA A 365 15.55 -3.40 -15.41
C ALA A 365 15.13 -2.83 -16.78
N ASN A 366 15.11 -1.50 -16.92
CA ASN A 366 14.64 -0.79 -18.10
C ASN A 366 15.70 -0.67 -19.22
N SER A 367 16.98 -0.93 -18.93
CA SER A 367 18.08 -0.93 -19.90
C SER A 367 18.78 -2.29 -19.97
N SER A 368 19.55 -2.54 -21.03
CA SER A 368 20.32 -3.78 -21.19
C SER A 368 21.29 -4.01 -20.04
N ASN A 369 22.04 -2.99 -19.65
CA ASN A 369 23.02 -3.09 -18.57
C ASN A 369 22.38 -3.45 -17.22
N LYS A 370 21.21 -2.86 -16.91
CA LYS A 370 20.48 -3.19 -15.67
C LYS A 370 19.94 -4.63 -15.68
N ARG A 371 19.49 -5.13 -16.84
CA ARG A 371 19.04 -6.52 -16.96
C ARG A 371 20.17 -7.52 -16.77
N VAL A 372 21.35 -7.20 -17.34
CA VAL A 372 22.56 -8.04 -17.16
C VAL A 372 23.01 -8.03 -15.71
N LEU A 373 23.01 -6.87 -15.06
CA LEU A 373 23.36 -6.77 -13.65
C LEU A 373 22.45 -7.64 -12.79
N ALA A 374 21.12 -7.53 -12.98
CA ALA A 374 20.15 -8.33 -12.21
C ALA A 374 20.37 -9.85 -12.39
N THR A 375 20.74 -10.29 -13.61
CA THR A 375 21.05 -11.71 -13.86
C THR A 375 22.39 -12.11 -13.25
N ALA A 376 23.41 -11.26 -13.39
CA ALA A 376 24.71 -11.51 -12.79
C ALA A 376 24.67 -11.50 -11.25
N ASP A 377 23.77 -10.72 -10.65
CA ASP A 377 23.57 -10.74 -9.20
C ASP A 377 22.98 -12.08 -8.74
N LEU A 378 22.01 -12.64 -9.46
CA LEU A 378 21.54 -14.02 -9.22
C LEU A 378 22.67 -15.04 -9.34
N SER A 379 23.49 -14.93 -10.41
CA SER A 379 24.64 -15.83 -10.61
C SER A 379 25.70 -15.63 -9.51
N GLN A 380 25.87 -14.41 -8.96
CA GLN A 380 26.77 -14.14 -7.85
C GLN A 380 26.32 -14.84 -6.57
N ILE A 381 25.01 -14.83 -6.27
CA ILE A 381 24.46 -15.57 -5.13
C ILE A 381 24.72 -17.08 -5.28
N TYR A 382 24.67 -17.60 -6.51
CA TYR A 382 25.10 -18.99 -6.78
C TYR A 382 26.59 -19.16 -6.45
N PHE A 383 27.47 -18.27 -6.92
CA PHE A 383 28.92 -18.36 -6.74
C PHE A 383 29.40 -18.12 -5.31
N ASP A 384 28.59 -17.48 -4.46
CA ASP A 384 28.92 -17.30 -3.03
C ASP A 384 28.98 -18.65 -2.29
N ALA A 385 28.29 -19.71 -2.79
CA ALA A 385 28.36 -21.07 -2.26
C ALA A 385 28.10 -22.12 -3.36
N PRO A 386 28.96 -22.26 -4.37
CA PRO A 386 28.70 -23.08 -5.56
C PRO A 386 28.68 -24.59 -5.26
N ASN A 387 29.35 -25.00 -4.20
CA ASN A 387 29.49 -26.41 -3.79
C ASN A 387 28.58 -26.78 -2.61
N ASP A 388 27.60 -25.94 -2.27
CA ASP A 388 26.67 -26.25 -1.19
C ASP A 388 25.84 -27.48 -1.57
N PRO A 389 25.92 -28.58 -0.81
CA PRO A 389 25.17 -29.81 -1.09
C PRO A 389 23.66 -29.64 -0.85
N SER A 390 23.27 -28.62 -0.10
CA SER A 390 21.87 -28.32 0.17
C SER A 390 21.19 -27.63 -1.02
N GLN A 391 19.90 -27.82 -1.17
CA GLN A 391 19.11 -27.07 -2.10
C GLN A 391 18.99 -25.63 -1.59
N ARG A 392 19.18 -24.67 -2.47
CA ARG A 392 19.10 -23.23 -2.16
C ARG A 392 18.06 -22.56 -3.04
N ALA A 393 17.34 -21.57 -2.50
CA ALA A 393 16.46 -20.74 -3.30
C ALA A 393 16.44 -19.28 -2.77
N VAL A 394 16.28 -18.36 -3.71
CA VAL A 394 16.07 -16.95 -3.44
C VAL A 394 14.68 -16.52 -3.92
N VAL A 395 14.00 -15.66 -3.16
CA VAL A 395 12.73 -15.07 -3.56
C VAL A 395 12.99 -13.64 -4.05
N VAL A 396 12.57 -13.38 -5.27
CA VAL A 396 12.75 -12.07 -5.95
C VAL A 396 11.40 -11.41 -6.16
N GLY A 397 11.20 -10.23 -5.59
CA GLY A 397 10.03 -9.42 -5.83
C GLY A 397 10.11 -8.72 -7.19
N VAL A 398 8.99 -8.64 -7.89
CA VAL A 398 8.84 -7.84 -9.11
C VAL A 398 7.73 -6.83 -8.87
N ASN A 399 8.10 -5.57 -8.58
CA ASN A 399 7.15 -4.52 -8.28
C ASN A 399 6.50 -4.02 -9.57
N ILE A 400 5.19 -4.18 -9.69
CA ILE A 400 4.41 -3.75 -10.84
C ILE A 400 3.75 -2.41 -10.53
N SER A 401 4.19 -1.37 -11.22
CA SER A 401 3.61 -0.02 -11.12
C SER A 401 2.84 0.40 -12.38
N ASN A 402 3.22 -0.16 -13.54
CA ASN A 402 2.62 0.14 -14.84
C ASN A 402 2.90 -0.99 -15.85
N THR A 403 2.40 -0.85 -17.07
CA THR A 403 2.58 -1.82 -18.17
C THR A 403 4.05 -2.03 -18.54
N TYR A 404 4.88 -0.99 -18.45
CA TYR A 404 6.32 -1.08 -18.76
C TYR A 404 7.07 -1.97 -17.77
N SER A 405 6.63 -2.04 -16.50
CA SER A 405 7.22 -2.92 -15.49
C SER A 405 7.15 -4.38 -15.93
N VAL A 406 6.01 -4.81 -16.47
CA VAL A 406 5.79 -6.18 -16.95
C VAL A 406 6.65 -6.48 -18.18
N SER A 407 6.71 -5.57 -19.16
CA SER A 407 7.52 -5.73 -20.37
C SER A 407 9.02 -5.77 -20.06
N ASN A 408 9.49 -4.95 -19.13
CA ASN A 408 10.89 -4.92 -18.72
C ASN A 408 11.27 -6.24 -18.01
N PHE A 409 10.39 -6.75 -17.14
CA PHE A 409 10.60 -8.04 -16.51
C PHE A 409 10.63 -9.18 -17.55
N GLY A 410 9.72 -9.20 -18.52
CA GLY A 410 9.70 -10.21 -19.57
C GLY A 410 11.02 -10.29 -20.36
N ARG A 411 11.67 -9.14 -20.60
CA ARG A 411 13.01 -9.10 -21.22
C ARG A 411 14.12 -9.64 -20.30
N SER A 412 14.01 -9.39 -18.99
CA SER A 412 14.93 -9.95 -17.99
C SER A 412 14.73 -11.45 -17.83
N LEU A 413 13.49 -11.91 -17.85
CA LEU A 413 13.13 -13.32 -17.72
C LEU A 413 13.78 -14.19 -18.82
N LYS A 414 13.82 -13.71 -20.07
CA LYS A 414 14.51 -14.42 -21.15
C LYS A 414 15.97 -14.72 -20.82
N ARG A 415 16.67 -13.78 -20.18
CA ARG A 415 18.06 -13.98 -19.75
C ARG A 415 18.17 -14.96 -18.58
N VAL A 416 17.27 -14.86 -17.61
CA VAL A 416 17.22 -15.81 -16.48
C VAL A 416 17.00 -17.23 -16.97
N LEU A 417 16.09 -17.43 -17.93
CA LEU A 417 15.79 -18.76 -18.49
C LEU A 417 16.94 -19.35 -19.32
N SER A 418 17.83 -18.51 -19.85
CA SER A 418 19.01 -18.95 -20.58
C SER A 418 20.25 -19.18 -19.69
N ASP A 419 20.16 -18.88 -18.38
CA ASP A 419 21.25 -19.06 -17.44
C ASP A 419 21.20 -20.46 -16.80
N PRO A 420 22.17 -21.35 -17.07
CA PRO A 420 22.17 -22.70 -16.50
C PRO A 420 22.42 -22.72 -14.98
N LEU A 421 22.90 -21.63 -14.38
CA LEU A 421 23.12 -21.50 -12.94
C LEU A 421 21.81 -21.28 -12.17
N ILE A 422 20.72 -20.91 -12.87
CA ILE A 422 19.46 -20.47 -12.27
C ILE A 422 18.34 -21.42 -12.69
N GLY A 423 17.60 -21.94 -11.70
CA GLY A 423 16.39 -22.75 -11.90
C GLY A 423 15.16 -22.07 -11.34
N LEU A 424 14.09 -21.95 -12.13
CA LEU A 424 12.82 -21.42 -11.58
C LEU A 424 12.15 -22.45 -10.69
N VAL A 425 11.76 -22.02 -9.50
CA VAL A 425 11.06 -22.88 -8.51
C VAL A 425 9.79 -22.20 -8.01
N SER A 426 8.80 -23.02 -7.64
CA SER A 426 7.60 -22.48 -7.01
C SER A 426 7.92 -21.94 -5.61
N LEU A 427 7.11 -21.00 -5.15
CA LEU A 427 7.22 -20.48 -3.79
C LEU A 427 7.07 -21.61 -2.74
N ASN A 428 6.19 -22.59 -3.00
CA ASN A 428 6.03 -23.76 -2.13
C ASN A 428 7.30 -24.60 -2.07
N SER A 429 7.97 -24.81 -3.20
CA SER A 429 9.27 -25.53 -3.25
C SER A 429 10.34 -24.76 -2.47
N ALA A 430 10.38 -23.42 -2.58
CA ALA A 430 11.30 -22.61 -1.80
C ALA A 430 11.07 -22.73 -0.28
N PHE A 431 9.81 -22.79 0.17
CA PHE A 431 9.47 -23.05 1.58
C PHE A 431 9.75 -24.49 2.04
N SER A 432 9.89 -25.43 1.13
CA SER A 432 10.16 -26.85 1.45
C SER A 432 11.65 -27.15 1.60
N ILE A 433 12.51 -26.20 1.29
CA ILE A 433 13.95 -26.31 1.55
C ILE A 433 14.18 -26.39 3.07
N PRO A 434 15.12 -27.24 3.54
CA PRO A 434 15.45 -27.32 4.95
C PRO A 434 15.81 -25.93 5.52
N SER A 435 15.15 -25.55 6.60
CA SER A 435 15.39 -24.24 7.22
C SER A 435 16.77 -24.16 7.85
N TYR A 436 17.37 -22.97 7.82
CA TYR A 436 18.57 -22.69 8.63
C TYR A 436 18.26 -22.99 10.10
N LYS A 437 19.02 -23.91 10.67
CA LYS A 437 19.06 -24.08 12.11
C LYS A 437 20.04 -23.02 12.62
N SER A 438 19.57 -22.10 13.44
CA SER A 438 20.47 -21.21 14.16
C SER A 438 21.43 -22.05 15.00
N ILE A 439 22.72 -21.95 14.69
CA ILE A 439 23.78 -22.70 15.42
C ILE A 439 23.91 -22.15 16.85
N SER A 440 23.48 -20.92 17.11
CA SER A 440 23.69 -20.22 18.39
C SER A 440 22.41 -20.03 19.20
N GLY A 441 21.24 -20.49 18.75
CA GLY A 441 19.98 -20.19 19.44
C GLY A 441 19.60 -18.69 19.46
N ASP A 442 20.39 -17.87 18.78
CA ASP A 442 20.16 -16.44 18.71
C ASP A 442 18.87 -16.17 17.94
N ARG A 443 17.97 -15.51 18.63
CA ARG A 443 16.72 -15.02 18.05
C ARG A 443 17.08 -14.15 16.85
N LEU A 444 16.44 -14.39 15.71
CA LEU A 444 16.43 -13.42 14.64
C LEU A 444 15.97 -12.07 15.23
N ASN A 445 16.91 -11.19 15.46
CA ASN A 445 16.59 -9.81 15.79
C ASN A 445 16.17 -9.15 14.49
N LEU A 446 14.86 -9.12 14.29
CA LEU A 446 14.28 -8.38 13.22
C LEU A 446 14.42 -6.90 13.57
N ALA A 447 15.26 -6.20 12.82
CA ALA A 447 15.49 -4.78 13.03
C ALA A 447 14.18 -4.02 12.88
N SER A 448 13.83 -3.21 13.87
CA SER A 448 12.79 -2.21 13.71
C SER A 448 13.33 -1.11 12.80
N ALA A 449 12.74 -0.96 11.60
CA ALA A 449 13.07 0.18 10.78
C ALA A 449 12.57 1.48 11.43
N PRO A 450 13.25 2.61 11.18
CA PRO A 450 12.81 3.89 11.70
C PRO A 450 11.38 4.17 11.20
N SER A 451 10.50 4.55 12.12
CA SER A 451 9.11 4.88 11.84
C SER A 451 9.04 5.97 10.77
N LYS A 452 8.50 5.65 9.62
CA LYS A 452 8.19 6.66 8.60
C LYS A 452 7.11 7.59 9.14
N SER A 453 7.15 8.84 8.71
CA SER A 453 6.11 9.82 9.07
C SER A 453 4.73 9.32 8.62
N CYS A 454 3.82 9.16 9.57
CA CYS A 454 2.42 8.77 9.32
C CYS A 454 1.52 9.97 9.02
N SER A 455 2.08 11.06 8.54
CA SER A 455 1.35 12.32 8.25
C SER A 455 0.27 12.21 7.19
N HIS A 456 0.38 11.21 6.29
CA HIS A 456 -0.65 10.91 5.28
C HIS A 456 -1.95 10.39 5.89
N LEU A 457 -1.91 9.75 7.07
CA LEU A 457 -3.08 9.20 7.72
C LEU A 457 -3.89 10.26 8.48
N ALA A 458 -5.16 10.36 8.13
CA ALA A 458 -6.14 11.19 8.86
C ALA A 458 -6.70 10.42 10.08
N LYS A 459 -5.85 10.11 11.08
CA LYS A 459 -6.17 9.21 12.22
C LYS A 459 -7.49 9.55 12.93
N ASN A 460 -7.76 10.83 13.19
CA ASN A 460 -8.99 11.25 13.87
C ASN A 460 -10.23 11.00 13.00
N ALA A 461 -10.14 11.26 11.69
CA ALA A 461 -11.24 11.01 10.76
C ALA A 461 -11.49 9.48 10.60
N LEU A 462 -10.42 8.68 10.51
CA LEU A 462 -10.51 7.21 10.49
C LEU A 462 -11.18 6.68 11.76
N ARG A 463 -10.80 7.18 12.95
CA ARG A 463 -11.42 6.77 14.22
C ARG A 463 -12.91 7.14 14.27
N LYS A 464 -13.28 8.30 13.71
CA LYS A 464 -14.69 8.69 13.59
C LYS A 464 -15.45 7.76 12.67
N GLY A 465 -14.95 7.52 11.45
CA GLY A 465 -15.56 6.58 10.51
C GLY A 465 -15.66 5.15 11.05
N SER A 466 -14.65 4.72 11.83
CA SER A 466 -14.69 3.43 12.53
C SER A 466 -15.81 3.35 13.57
N ARG A 467 -16.05 4.42 14.32
CA ARG A 467 -17.19 4.49 15.26
C ARG A 467 -18.53 4.44 14.53
N ASP A 468 -18.67 5.21 13.45
CA ASP A 468 -19.89 5.17 12.62
C ASP A 468 -20.15 3.74 12.10
N LEU A 469 -19.11 3.02 11.67
CA LEU A 469 -19.21 1.62 11.24
C LEU A 469 -19.56 0.67 12.41
N GLN A 470 -19.03 0.90 13.61
CA GLN A 470 -19.37 0.12 14.80
C GLN A 470 -20.84 0.31 15.18
N THR A 471 -21.35 1.53 15.10
CA THR A 471 -22.76 1.85 15.30
C THR A 471 -23.64 1.06 14.32
N ILE A 472 -23.31 1.07 13.01
CA ILE A 472 -24.04 0.28 12.00
C ILE A 472 -23.98 -1.23 12.31
N ASN A 473 -22.81 -1.74 12.71
CA ASN A 473 -22.65 -3.14 13.08
C ASN A 473 -23.50 -3.53 14.29
N SER A 474 -23.67 -2.64 15.25
CA SER A 474 -24.49 -2.87 16.43
C SER A 474 -25.99 -2.89 16.10
N LEU A 475 -26.44 -2.11 15.11
CA LEU A 475 -27.82 -2.12 14.62
C LEU A 475 -28.20 -3.44 13.97
N ASN A 476 -27.43 -3.87 12.96
CA ASN A 476 -27.54 -5.18 12.34
C ASN A 476 -26.30 -5.47 11.47
N THR A 477 -25.82 -6.72 11.51
CA THR A 477 -24.67 -7.16 10.71
C THR A 477 -24.99 -7.34 9.21
N LYS A 478 -26.27 -7.39 8.83
CA LYS A 478 -26.75 -7.59 7.44
C LYS A 478 -27.08 -6.29 6.69
N ILE A 479 -26.73 -5.12 7.22
CA ILE A 479 -26.92 -3.85 6.52
C ILE A 479 -26.04 -3.83 5.25
N SER A 480 -26.66 -3.55 4.09
CA SER A 480 -26.03 -3.71 2.77
C SER A 480 -24.77 -2.85 2.56
N ASN A 481 -24.74 -1.63 3.07
CA ASN A 481 -23.61 -0.70 2.88
C ASN A 481 -22.43 -0.97 3.82
N LYS A 482 -22.59 -1.81 4.83
CA LYS A 482 -21.56 -2.08 5.85
C LYS A 482 -20.22 -2.49 5.25
N LEU A 483 -20.22 -3.47 4.34
CA LEU A 483 -19.00 -3.98 3.73
C LEU A 483 -18.31 -2.90 2.90
N GLN A 484 -19.07 -2.09 2.17
CA GLN A 484 -18.55 -1.00 1.36
C GLN A 484 -17.95 0.12 2.24
N ILE A 485 -18.61 0.48 3.34
CA ILE A 485 -18.09 1.43 4.32
C ILE A 485 -16.76 0.94 4.88
N GLN A 486 -16.69 -0.33 5.31
CA GLN A 486 -15.47 -0.94 5.83
C GLN A 486 -14.35 -0.93 4.79
N ARG A 487 -14.63 -1.31 3.54
CA ARG A 487 -13.67 -1.31 2.44
C ARG A 487 -13.10 0.08 2.16
N TYR A 488 -13.93 1.13 2.17
CA TYR A 488 -13.45 2.51 2.01
C TYR A 488 -12.53 2.94 3.16
N LEU A 489 -12.85 2.58 4.40
CA LEU A 489 -12.00 2.89 5.57
C LEU A 489 -10.66 2.15 5.47
N LEU A 490 -10.66 0.86 5.13
CA LEU A 490 -9.43 0.07 4.94
C LEU A 490 -8.57 0.58 3.77
N GLN A 491 -9.21 1.03 2.67
CA GLN A 491 -8.48 1.68 1.56
C GLN A 491 -7.86 3.01 1.98
N ALA A 492 -8.54 3.77 2.84
CA ALA A 492 -8.05 5.06 3.31
C ALA A 492 -6.78 4.98 4.16
N GLU A 493 -6.43 3.78 4.67
CA GLU A 493 -5.21 3.50 5.42
C GLU A 493 -3.98 3.29 4.52
N SER A 494 -4.16 3.23 3.21
CA SER A 494 -3.07 2.92 2.26
C SER A 494 -1.92 3.92 2.37
N ALA A 495 -0.70 3.39 2.52
CA ALA A 495 0.54 4.16 2.57
C ALA A 495 0.88 4.87 1.24
N HIS A 496 0.23 4.47 0.15
CA HIS A 496 0.43 5.04 -1.18
C HIS A 496 -0.52 6.20 -1.49
N LEU A 497 -1.46 6.52 -0.59
CA LEU A 497 -2.40 7.61 -0.77
C LEU A 497 -1.87 8.92 -0.18
N SER A 498 -2.18 10.03 -0.85
CA SER A 498 -2.07 11.34 -0.24
C SER A 498 -3.15 11.52 0.85
N ARG A 499 -2.90 12.42 1.81
CA ARG A 499 -3.87 12.75 2.86
C ARG A 499 -5.24 13.18 2.28
N ALA A 500 -5.23 13.94 1.18
CA ALA A 500 -6.46 14.37 0.51
C ALA A 500 -7.23 13.19 -0.11
N ALA A 501 -6.53 12.21 -0.70
CA ALA A 501 -7.15 11.00 -1.24
C ALA A 501 -7.72 10.11 -0.14
N SER A 502 -6.98 9.92 0.97
CA SER A 502 -7.46 9.21 2.16
C SER A 502 -8.73 9.86 2.72
N MET A 503 -8.75 11.19 2.88
CA MET A 503 -9.93 11.93 3.35
C MET A 503 -11.14 11.76 2.42
N ARG A 504 -10.95 11.73 1.09
CA ARG A 504 -12.08 11.48 0.16
C ARG A 504 -12.72 10.13 0.40
N LEU A 505 -11.94 9.07 0.65
CA LEU A 505 -12.47 7.74 0.96
C LEU A 505 -13.20 7.72 2.31
N ILE A 506 -12.64 8.35 3.34
CA ILE A 506 -13.27 8.47 4.65
C ILE A 506 -14.61 9.22 4.53
N ASN A 507 -14.65 10.31 3.76
CA ASN A 507 -15.89 11.07 3.55
C ASN A 507 -16.95 10.24 2.81
N LYS A 508 -16.56 9.41 1.81
CA LYS A 508 -17.47 8.47 1.17
C LYS A 508 -18.02 7.45 2.17
N ALA A 509 -17.16 6.87 3.00
CA ALA A 509 -17.59 5.95 4.07
C ALA A 509 -18.55 6.61 5.05
N SER A 510 -18.20 7.81 5.55
CA SER A 510 -19.05 8.56 6.49
C SER A 510 -20.38 9.00 5.88
N SER A 511 -20.42 9.35 4.58
CA SER A 511 -21.70 9.71 3.92
C SER A 511 -22.64 8.52 3.82
N LEU A 512 -22.13 7.33 3.48
CA LEU A 512 -22.93 6.10 3.46
C LEU A 512 -23.40 5.73 4.86
N ALA A 513 -22.52 5.80 5.86
CA ALA A 513 -22.86 5.53 7.25
C ALA A 513 -23.97 6.47 7.76
N LYS A 514 -23.84 7.77 7.51
CA LYS A 514 -24.85 8.75 7.86
C LYS A 514 -26.19 8.50 7.16
N LYS A 515 -26.17 8.13 5.87
CA LYS A 515 -27.37 7.79 5.12
C LYS A 515 -28.12 6.65 5.80
N ASP A 516 -27.42 5.60 6.23
CA ASP A 516 -28.03 4.45 6.92
C ASP A 516 -28.53 4.84 8.33
N ILE A 517 -27.73 5.57 9.11
CA ILE A 517 -28.08 6.03 10.45
C ILE A 517 -29.29 6.99 10.41
N HIS A 518 -29.29 7.98 9.52
CA HIS A 518 -30.37 8.96 9.38
C HIS A 518 -31.64 8.38 8.73
N SER A 519 -31.59 7.15 8.22
CA SER A 519 -32.77 6.43 7.77
C SER A 519 -33.68 6.01 8.94
N ILE A 520 -33.18 6.12 10.19
CA ILE A 520 -33.88 5.85 11.40
C ILE A 520 -34.30 7.19 12.02
N SER A 521 -35.58 7.42 12.22
CA SER A 521 -36.11 8.65 12.79
C SER A 521 -37.28 8.42 13.71
N VAL A 522 -37.52 9.36 14.62
CA VAL A 522 -38.72 9.39 15.47
C VAL A 522 -39.77 10.24 14.78
N VAL A 523 -40.97 9.70 14.63
CA VAL A 523 -42.11 10.50 14.19
C VAL A 523 -42.60 11.30 15.42
N THR A 524 -42.43 12.61 15.33
CA THR A 524 -42.86 13.52 16.41
C THR A 524 -44.17 14.18 16.04
N ASN A 525 -45.20 13.90 16.82
CA ASN A 525 -46.38 14.76 16.84
C ASN A 525 -46.03 16.08 17.54
N SER A 526 -46.69 17.15 17.21
CA SER A 526 -46.37 18.49 17.73
C SER A 526 -46.43 18.60 19.26
N ALA A 527 -47.28 17.84 19.91
CA ALA A 527 -47.39 17.75 21.36
C ALA A 527 -48.16 16.49 21.79
N PHE A 528 -47.91 16.04 23.03
CA PHE A 528 -48.72 15.04 23.70
C PHE A 528 -49.57 15.70 24.81
N THR A 529 -50.89 15.47 24.82
CA THR A 529 -51.76 15.90 25.91
C THR A 529 -52.02 14.73 26.84
N LEU A 530 -51.72 14.89 28.13
CA LEU A 530 -51.94 13.89 29.17
C LEU A 530 -53.09 14.35 30.06
N THR A 531 -54.23 13.71 29.93
CA THR A 531 -55.47 14.04 30.69
C THR A 531 -55.51 13.34 32.04
N SER A 532 -54.64 12.37 32.29
CA SER A 532 -54.60 11.58 33.54
C SER A 532 -53.17 11.62 34.14
N ARG A 533 -53.14 11.50 35.50
CA ARG A 533 -51.86 11.43 36.23
C ARG A 533 -51.03 10.19 35.88
N LYS A 534 -51.67 9.08 35.54
CA LYS A 534 -51.05 7.86 34.98
C LYS A 534 -51.51 7.71 33.53
N SER A 535 -50.60 7.66 32.58
CA SER A 535 -50.92 7.61 31.16
C SER A 535 -49.84 6.82 30.43
N SER A 536 -49.97 6.70 29.12
CA SER A 536 -48.97 6.06 28.25
C SER A 536 -48.66 6.97 27.07
N ILE A 537 -47.37 7.16 26.77
CA ILE A 537 -46.89 7.94 25.62
C ILE A 537 -46.49 6.98 24.51
N PRO A 538 -47.19 6.97 23.36
CA PRO A 538 -46.81 6.18 22.21
C PRO A 538 -45.69 6.90 21.45
N ILE A 539 -44.54 6.23 21.27
CA ILE A 539 -43.42 6.73 20.47
C ILE A 539 -43.34 5.90 19.21
N THR A 540 -43.47 6.55 18.06
CA THR A 540 -43.37 5.92 16.76
C THR A 540 -41.98 6.16 16.17
N VAL A 541 -41.28 5.07 15.82
CA VAL A 541 -39.99 5.09 15.18
C VAL A 541 -40.14 4.55 13.76
N THR A 542 -39.51 5.20 12.80
CA THR A 542 -39.47 4.75 11.42
C THR A 542 -38.06 4.35 11.04
N SER A 543 -37.95 3.33 10.16
CA SER A 543 -36.69 2.88 9.57
C SER A 543 -36.90 2.61 8.09
N ARG A 544 -36.00 3.16 7.26
CA ARG A 544 -35.97 2.84 5.82
C ARG A 544 -34.99 1.71 5.49
N LEU A 545 -34.37 1.11 6.50
CA LEU A 545 -33.49 -0.05 6.30
C LEU A 545 -34.35 -1.28 5.98
N LYS A 546 -33.87 -2.06 5.01
CA LYS A 546 -34.57 -3.28 4.53
C LYS A 546 -34.35 -4.50 5.43
N VAL A 547 -33.70 -4.34 6.56
CA VAL A 547 -33.36 -5.40 7.51
C VAL A 547 -33.85 -5.04 8.89
N PRO A 548 -34.25 -6.03 9.73
CA PRO A 548 -34.58 -5.78 11.14
C PRO A 548 -33.41 -5.13 11.87
N ILE A 549 -33.67 -4.12 12.68
CA ILE A 549 -32.62 -3.43 13.46
C ILE A 549 -32.98 -3.38 14.92
N SER A 550 -31.99 -3.50 15.79
CA SER A 550 -32.18 -3.32 17.24
C SER A 550 -31.76 -1.91 17.63
N ILE A 551 -32.65 -1.23 18.38
CA ILE A 551 -32.39 0.13 18.88
C ILE A 551 -32.78 0.21 20.36
N LYS A 552 -32.22 1.21 21.04
CA LYS A 552 -32.56 1.56 22.43
C LYS A 552 -33.23 2.92 22.43
N LEU A 553 -34.50 2.96 22.89
CA LEU A 553 -35.24 4.20 23.09
C LEU A 553 -35.10 4.64 24.54
N GLU A 554 -34.71 5.88 24.76
CA GLU A 554 -34.58 6.51 26.06
C GLU A 554 -35.42 7.79 26.10
N LEU A 555 -36.33 7.89 27.11
CA LEU A 555 -37.11 9.09 27.35
C LEU A 555 -36.54 9.86 28.53
N ARG A 556 -36.46 11.18 28.42
CA ARG A 556 -35.93 12.05 29.46
C ARG A 556 -36.90 13.22 29.72
N SER A 557 -37.36 13.36 30.94
CA SER A 557 -38.11 14.51 31.40
C SER A 557 -38.02 14.63 32.93
N LEU A 558 -37.85 15.84 33.41
CA LEU A 558 -37.80 16.11 34.85
C LEU A 558 -39.19 16.03 35.50
N LYS A 559 -40.26 16.27 34.72
CA LYS A 559 -41.63 16.34 35.20
C LYS A 559 -42.44 15.05 35.02
N LEU A 560 -41.80 14.01 34.41
CA LEU A 560 -42.38 12.68 34.29
C LEU A 560 -41.63 11.67 35.16
N GLN A 561 -42.36 10.71 35.66
CA GLN A 561 -41.85 9.48 36.25
C GLN A 561 -42.15 8.33 35.27
N PHE A 562 -41.25 7.38 35.13
CA PHE A 562 -41.39 6.24 34.24
C PHE A 562 -41.49 4.95 35.08
N PRO A 563 -42.68 4.51 35.49
CA PRO A 563 -42.84 3.33 36.36
C PRO A 563 -42.32 2.03 35.73
N GLY A 564 -42.34 1.94 34.42
CA GLY A 564 -41.80 0.81 33.64
C GLY A 564 -40.36 1.00 33.12
N GLY A 565 -39.62 1.98 33.68
CA GLY A 565 -38.32 2.40 33.18
C GLY A 565 -38.44 3.41 32.03
N ASN A 566 -37.43 4.27 31.93
CA ASN A 566 -37.33 5.29 30.88
C ASN A 566 -36.58 4.80 29.63
N VAL A 567 -36.15 3.52 29.58
CA VAL A 567 -35.41 2.90 28.50
C VAL A 567 -36.09 1.62 28.04
N LYS A 568 -36.26 1.46 26.73
CA LYS A 568 -36.71 0.21 26.11
C LYS A 568 -35.82 -0.18 24.97
N ILE A 569 -35.43 -1.46 24.90
CA ILE A 569 -34.74 -2.05 23.75
C ILE A 569 -35.82 -2.67 22.86
N ILE A 570 -35.83 -2.31 21.59
CA ILE A 570 -36.79 -2.77 20.60
C ILE A 570 -36.12 -3.23 19.33
N THR A 571 -36.70 -4.22 18.67
CA THR A 571 -36.30 -4.64 17.33
C THR A 571 -37.33 -4.14 16.33
N LEU A 572 -36.93 -3.28 15.45
CA LEU A 572 -37.76 -2.78 14.34
C LEU A 572 -37.74 -3.82 13.22
N THR A 573 -38.83 -4.59 13.11
CA THR A 573 -39.05 -5.58 12.03
C THR A 573 -39.81 -5.01 10.86
N HIS A 574 -40.54 -3.90 11.09
CA HIS A 574 -41.34 -3.18 10.11
C HIS A 574 -40.82 -1.76 9.92
N PRO A 575 -41.13 -1.12 8.79
CA PRO A 575 -40.71 0.27 8.51
C PRO A 575 -41.21 1.28 9.53
N ILE A 576 -42.32 0.99 10.20
CA ILE A 576 -42.94 1.82 11.24
C ILE A 576 -43.24 0.94 12.43
N SER A 577 -42.81 1.35 13.61
CA SER A 577 -43.05 0.63 14.86
C SER A 577 -43.39 1.62 15.97
N THR A 578 -44.47 1.35 16.73
CA THR A 578 -44.88 2.20 17.84
C THR A 578 -44.67 1.46 19.17
N VAL A 579 -44.07 2.14 20.12
CA VAL A 579 -43.76 1.62 21.45
C VAL A 579 -44.37 2.54 22.50
N SER A 580 -45.19 2.00 23.40
CA SER A 580 -45.82 2.74 24.47
C SER A 580 -44.97 2.74 25.73
N PHE A 581 -44.80 3.92 26.33
CA PHE A 581 -44.12 4.10 27.61
C PHE A 581 -45.12 4.51 28.67
N PRO A 582 -45.30 3.72 29.74
CA PRO A 582 -46.11 4.14 30.87
C PRO A 582 -45.44 5.32 31.59
N VAL A 583 -46.16 6.38 31.83
CA VAL A 583 -45.70 7.59 32.49
C VAL A 583 -46.61 8.03 33.61
N ALA A 584 -46.03 8.64 34.64
CA ALA A 584 -46.76 9.30 35.69
C ALA A 584 -46.32 10.77 35.78
N VAL A 585 -47.27 11.67 35.74
CA VAL A 585 -47.03 13.12 35.82
C VAL A 585 -46.71 13.51 37.27
N LYS A 586 -45.54 14.15 37.47
CA LYS A 586 -45.13 14.69 38.77
C LYS A 586 -45.75 16.06 39.02
N THR A 587 -45.80 16.90 37.98
CA THR A 587 -46.24 18.29 38.05
C THR A 587 -47.06 18.63 36.80
N PRO A 588 -48.28 19.18 36.95
CA PRO A 588 -49.08 19.60 35.80
C PRO A 588 -48.46 20.77 35.05
N GLY A 589 -48.94 21.02 33.82
CA GLY A 589 -48.49 22.10 32.94
C GLY A 589 -47.74 21.62 31.72
N SER A 590 -47.16 22.54 30.96
CA SER A 590 -46.40 22.25 29.75
C SER A 590 -44.91 22.06 30.06
N PHE A 591 -44.29 21.06 29.46
CA PHE A 591 -42.84 20.76 29.60
C PHE A 591 -42.32 19.94 28.44
N PRO A 592 -40.99 19.99 28.18
CA PRO A 592 -40.37 19.21 27.13
C PRO A 592 -40.17 17.75 27.56
N LEU A 593 -40.34 16.84 26.61
CA LEU A 593 -39.93 15.44 26.65
C LEU A 593 -38.85 15.21 25.59
N GLU A 594 -37.65 14.87 26.01
CA GLU A 594 -36.56 14.47 25.13
C GLU A 594 -36.69 12.97 24.85
N ILE A 595 -36.68 12.61 23.54
CA ILE A 595 -36.68 11.25 23.03
C ILE A 595 -35.34 10.99 22.41
N VAL A 596 -34.54 10.09 22.96
CA VAL A 596 -33.23 9.74 22.46
C VAL A 596 -33.25 8.33 21.89
N VAL A 597 -32.94 8.19 20.62
CA VAL A 597 -32.72 6.91 19.94
C VAL A 597 -31.25 6.59 19.97
N LYS A 598 -30.89 5.47 20.52
CA LYS A 598 -29.52 4.99 20.60
C LYS A 598 -29.36 3.64 19.89
N ALA A 599 -28.17 3.39 19.31
CA ALA A 599 -27.79 2.06 18.88
C ALA A 599 -27.46 1.17 20.10
N PRO A 600 -27.42 -0.15 19.96
CA PRO A 600 -27.04 -1.06 21.04
C PRO A 600 -25.66 -0.78 21.66
N ASP A 601 -24.71 -0.24 20.88
CA ASP A 601 -23.39 0.20 21.35
C ASP A 601 -23.41 1.49 22.20
N GLY A 602 -24.60 2.10 22.37
CA GLY A 602 -24.79 3.34 23.12
C GLY A 602 -24.69 4.63 22.32
N SER A 603 -24.31 4.56 21.04
CA SER A 603 -24.20 5.72 20.15
C SER A 603 -25.56 6.33 19.87
N THR A 604 -25.68 7.66 19.95
CA THR A 604 -26.91 8.38 19.65
C THR A 604 -27.16 8.44 18.15
N ILE A 605 -28.31 7.95 17.71
CA ILE A 605 -28.80 7.94 16.33
C ILE A 605 -29.60 9.19 16.04
N ALA A 606 -30.56 9.48 16.88
CA ALA A 606 -31.45 10.62 16.74
C ALA A 606 -31.89 11.14 18.13
N THR A 607 -32.10 12.43 18.22
CA THR A 607 -32.66 13.09 19.38
C THR A 607 -33.81 13.97 18.90
N SER A 608 -34.93 13.90 19.58
CA SER A 608 -36.10 14.73 19.30
C SER A 608 -36.71 15.24 20.60
N THR A 609 -37.17 16.49 20.59
CA THR A 609 -37.83 17.10 21.73
C THR A 609 -39.30 17.38 21.37
N VAL A 610 -40.21 16.90 22.20
CA VAL A 610 -41.65 17.05 22.01
C VAL A 610 -42.26 17.75 23.21
N GLY A 611 -43.18 18.64 22.95
CA GLY A 611 -43.97 19.27 24.03
C GLY A 611 -44.95 18.25 24.68
N VAL A 612 -45.01 18.23 25.98
CA VAL A 612 -46.03 17.48 26.72
C VAL A 612 -46.87 18.48 27.53
N HIS A 613 -48.17 18.45 27.33
CA HIS A 613 -49.12 19.24 28.09
C HIS A 613 -49.90 18.32 29.02
N SER A 614 -49.92 18.60 30.32
CA SER A 614 -50.62 17.79 31.30
C SER A 614 -51.71 18.60 31.98
N GLU A 615 -52.96 18.15 31.83
CA GLU A 615 -54.17 18.70 32.46
C GLU A 615 -54.58 17.91 33.71
N ALA A 616 -53.69 17.03 34.21
CA ALA A 616 -54.00 16.20 35.37
C ALA A 616 -54.34 17.07 36.59
N PHE A 617 -55.57 17.14 36.89
CA PHE A 617 -56.09 17.89 38.08
C PHE A 617 -55.48 17.34 39.36
N SER A 618 -54.90 18.20 40.14
CA SER A 618 -54.47 17.87 41.50
C SER A 618 -55.73 17.59 42.33
N ILE A 619 -55.86 16.39 42.92
CA ILE A 619 -56.91 16.03 43.86
C ILE A 619 -57.00 17.10 44.97
N VAL A 620 -55.89 17.73 45.33
CA VAL A 620 -55.80 18.83 46.27
C VAL A 620 -56.58 20.05 45.79
N GLY A 621 -56.54 20.39 44.48
CA GLY A 621 -57.31 21.49 43.91
C GLY A 621 -58.85 21.22 44.00
N VAL A 622 -59.24 19.99 43.65
CA VAL A 622 -60.65 19.57 43.71
C VAL A 622 -61.16 19.53 45.18
N VAL A 623 -60.35 19.01 46.11
CA VAL A 623 -60.67 19.00 47.54
C VAL A 623 -60.74 20.43 48.10
N LEU A 624 -59.83 21.32 47.69
CA LEU A 624 -59.85 22.73 48.09
C LEU A 624 -61.08 23.47 47.55
N THR A 625 -61.44 23.24 46.25
CA THR A 625 -62.64 23.85 45.66
C THR A 625 -63.92 23.30 46.27
N LEU A 626 -64.07 22.00 46.50
CA LEU A 626 -65.17 21.40 47.14
C LEU A 626 -65.26 21.80 48.65
N GLY A 627 -64.08 21.86 49.30
CA GLY A 627 -63.94 22.34 50.67
C GLY A 627 -64.36 23.81 50.83
N SER A 628 -63.92 24.68 49.96
CA SER A 628 -64.29 26.10 49.97
C SER A 628 -65.78 26.32 49.63
N LEU A 629 -66.31 25.52 48.68
CA LEU A 629 -67.73 25.53 48.37
C LEU A 629 -68.59 25.07 49.59
N GLY A 630 -68.13 24.03 50.26
CA GLY A 630 -68.75 23.54 51.50
C GLY A 630 -68.76 24.58 52.63
N VAL A 631 -67.61 25.25 52.84
CA VAL A 631 -67.49 26.35 53.81
C VAL A 631 -68.42 27.54 53.44
N PHE A 632 -68.46 27.86 52.13
CA PHE A 632 -69.29 28.93 51.61
C PHE A 632 -70.77 28.61 51.78
N LEU A 633 -71.23 27.39 51.54
CA LEU A 633 -72.61 26.93 51.75
C LEU A 633 -72.97 26.92 53.25
N LEU A 634 -72.10 26.48 54.13
CA LEU A 634 -72.26 26.52 55.57
C LEU A 634 -72.37 27.96 56.08
N TRP A 635 -71.52 28.86 55.57
CA TRP A 635 -71.58 30.26 55.92
C TRP A 635 -72.86 30.91 55.41
N TRP A 636 -73.32 30.58 54.21
CA TRP A 636 -74.53 31.11 53.60
C TRP A 636 -75.80 30.60 54.34
N THR A 637 -75.87 29.32 54.66
CA THR A 637 -76.96 28.77 55.46
C THR A 637 -77.03 29.40 56.86
N ARG A 638 -75.85 29.63 57.46
CA ARG A 638 -75.78 30.30 58.76
C ARG A 638 -76.20 31.77 58.68
N SER A 639 -75.91 32.42 57.60
CA SER A 639 -76.33 33.79 57.30
C SER A 639 -77.87 33.85 57.14
N ILE A 640 -78.44 32.93 56.36
CA ILE A 640 -79.93 32.84 56.19
C ILE A 640 -80.64 32.56 57.51
N VAL A 641 -80.14 31.66 58.33
CA VAL A 641 -80.70 31.35 59.65
C VAL A 641 -80.61 32.56 60.58
N ARG A 642 -79.51 33.31 60.57
CA ARG A 642 -79.39 34.57 61.33
C ARG A 642 -80.40 35.62 60.85
N THR A 643 -80.53 35.77 59.53
CA THR A 643 -81.52 36.74 58.99
C THR A 643 -82.99 36.35 59.31
N ARG A 644 -83.28 35.05 59.31
CA ARG A 644 -84.61 34.57 59.73
C ARG A 644 -84.87 34.70 61.25
N ARG A 645 -83.85 34.54 62.09
CA ARG A 645 -83.93 34.79 63.52
C ARG A 645 -84.17 36.27 63.83
N ASN A 646 -83.51 37.19 63.17
CA ASN A 646 -83.68 38.64 63.34
C ASN A 646 -85.05 39.12 62.84
N ARG A 647 -85.68 38.46 61.84
CA ARG A 647 -87.03 38.78 61.38
C ARG A 647 -88.16 38.25 62.33
N ARG A 648 -87.87 37.24 63.17
CA ARG A 648 -88.80 36.79 64.20
C ARG A 648 -88.73 37.64 65.44
N ALA A 649 -87.65 38.24 65.78
CA ALA A 649 -87.52 39.18 66.90
C ALA A 649 -88.21 40.55 66.65
N ALA A 650 -88.37 40.97 65.38
CA ALA A 650 -89.02 42.24 64.97
C ALA A 650 -90.57 42.13 64.81
N ARG A 651 -91.23 40.98 65.15
CA ARG A 651 -92.69 40.80 65.13
C ARG A 651 -93.28 40.59 66.51
N SER A 652 -92.52 40.80 67.61
CA SER A 652 -92.97 40.69 68.98
C SER A 652 -92.74 42.00 69.77
N THR A 653 -92.82 43.15 69.11
CA THR A 653 -93.02 44.47 69.71
C THR A 653 -94.19 45.15 69.03
#